data_638f2356a97a7c8432c8e0be941b38c0
#
_entry.id   638f2356a97a7c8432c8e0be941b38c0
#
_cell.length_a   1.000
_cell.length_b   1.000
_cell.length_c   1.000
_cell.angle_alpha   90.00
_cell.angle_beta   90.00
_cell.angle_gamma   90.00
#
_symmetry.space_group_name_H-M   'P 1'
#
loop_
_entity.id
_entity.type
_entity.pdbx_description
1 polymer ?
#
loop_
_entity_poly.entity_id
_entity_poly.type
_entity_poly.pdbx_seq_one_letter_code
_entity_poly.pdbx_strand_id
1 'polypeptide(L)'
;MKKTLCMLSLAASMTAADLTSLAAQDFPSAAPIPYARPDRSALPPSLEVTGAISQPVANPASSTVLKQGLDALKDSNVSGALQARNRLPDNSLDHQILSWAIAVSGEPDVPSSEIAEAQQELRGWPGLSSLRANSERAFARENPSPNTVLAAFGNTLPETSQGTVLLARALMAAGQKQKAHDIINRAWTGWALDTSTENQILKEFGPILSQTDHKNRMIYLMYRDRATQAKRFSDLGKAQSFYDAWAAVIRRQSNSGSLINAVHSSWRSDPAFLYIQIRNARQNNQYDTAAALLKKMPRNQAALVNPDQWWDESRIIGRQFYEDGHPREAYQVVAAAMPEDRLDRLDAAFHAGWFALRGLNDGRTAAKHFANIGAISTTPISASRSYYWQGRAAEAGGPGNARDFYRKAGAYETTFYGQLALQKLGQTQLNVPYPSPTATDRANYQRNPAVQAIDRLEAVGHGWRADSLYRALAEQLTNPGELSLLAYQAEKDRSHSLSLQVGKIAYGRGLDVAALAFPIGVIPTDANISGSGMALAYSIARQESAFNPGAVSPADARGLLQLLPTTAQRVASRHGLSYSASRLTGDPAYNATLGAHYLGEQIDRFGGSYILTFVAYNAGPARVPQWIERFGDPRGKDLDFVIDWIESIPYPETRNYVQRIMENYEIYKARLGQPTDIARDLIYGRT
;
A
#
# COMPACT_ATOMS: atom_id res chain seq x y z
N MET A 1 -5.33 -42.04 23.80
CA MET A 1 -5.64 -40.80 24.51
C MET A 1 -5.23 -39.64 23.61
N LYS A 2 -6.21 -39.10 22.88
CA LYS A 2 -6.01 -38.01 21.93
C LYS A 2 -6.07 -36.68 22.68
N LYS A 3 -4.99 -35.91 22.71
CA LYS A 3 -5.00 -34.52 23.15
C LYS A 3 -5.27 -33.64 21.95
N THR A 4 -6.44 -33.07 21.92
CA THR A 4 -6.91 -32.04 20.98
C THR A 4 -6.10 -30.76 21.23
N LEU A 5 -5.27 -30.40 20.27
CA LEU A 5 -4.55 -29.11 20.27
C LEU A 5 -5.48 -28.06 19.63
N CYS A 6 -6.05 -27.21 20.46
CA CYS A 6 -6.83 -26.05 20.03
C CYS A 6 -5.85 -25.03 19.42
N MET A 7 -5.77 -24.93 18.09
CA MET A 7 -5.05 -23.86 17.41
C MET A 7 -5.93 -22.61 17.36
N LEU A 8 -5.64 -21.65 18.20
CA LEU A 8 -6.04 -20.25 17.97
C LEU A 8 -5.17 -19.71 16.81
N SER A 9 -5.71 -19.76 15.60
CA SER A 9 -5.22 -18.96 14.49
C SER A 9 -5.77 -17.54 14.70
N LEU A 10 -5.00 -16.64 15.35
CA LEU A 10 -5.21 -15.21 15.17
C LEU A 10 -4.77 -14.88 13.74
N ALA A 11 -5.68 -15.00 12.80
CA ALA A 11 -5.61 -14.28 11.56
C ALA A 11 -5.95 -12.83 11.93
N ALA A 12 -4.93 -11.98 12.10
CA ALA A 12 -5.12 -10.55 12.06
C ALA A 12 -5.61 -10.25 10.64
N SER A 13 -6.93 -10.09 10.50
CA SER A 13 -7.52 -9.47 9.34
C SER A 13 -7.17 -7.98 9.40
N MET A 14 -5.98 -7.62 8.94
CA MET A 14 -5.74 -6.28 8.47
C MET A 14 -6.69 -6.10 7.29
N THR A 15 -7.70 -5.27 7.46
CA THR A 15 -8.48 -4.78 6.35
C THR A 15 -7.51 -3.99 5.48
N ALA A 16 -7.40 -4.38 4.22
CA ALA A 16 -6.55 -3.76 3.20
C ALA A 16 -6.78 -2.25 3.02
N ALA A 17 -7.78 -1.68 3.71
CA ALA A 17 -8.18 -0.29 3.62
C ALA A 17 -7.13 0.70 4.16
N ASP A 18 -6.31 0.34 5.16
CA ASP A 18 -5.38 1.30 5.76
C ASP A 18 -3.99 1.32 5.09
N LEU A 19 -3.66 0.33 4.26
CA LEU A 19 -2.45 0.33 3.45
C LEU A 19 -2.68 0.74 1.99
N THR A 20 -3.93 0.73 1.51
CA THR A 20 -4.28 1.13 0.14
C THR A 20 -4.43 2.64 -0.04
N SER A 21 -4.62 3.42 1.03
CA SER A 21 -4.68 4.89 0.93
C SER A 21 -3.34 5.55 0.55
N LEU A 22 -2.23 4.82 0.61
CA LEU A 22 -0.90 5.27 0.19
C LEU A 22 -0.45 4.73 -1.18
N ALA A 23 -1.21 3.82 -1.79
CA ALA A 23 -0.82 3.14 -3.03
C ALA A 23 -1.78 3.33 -4.21
N ALA A 24 -2.91 4.01 -4.02
CA ALA A 24 -3.93 4.19 -5.05
C ALA A 24 -4.07 5.66 -5.47
N GLN A 25 -2.97 6.27 -5.92
CA GLN A 25 -3.04 7.44 -6.79
C GLN A 25 -2.72 7.00 -8.21
N ASP A 26 -3.59 7.32 -9.16
CA ASP A 26 -3.39 7.09 -10.58
C ASP A 26 -2.10 7.77 -11.04
N PHE A 27 -1.07 6.97 -11.32
CA PHE A 27 0.14 7.46 -11.96
C PHE A 27 -0.10 7.63 -13.45
N PRO A 28 0.47 8.67 -14.10
CA PRO A 28 0.34 8.84 -15.54
C PRO A 28 0.88 7.62 -16.29
N SER A 29 0.21 7.24 -17.37
CA SER A 29 0.39 6.01 -18.13
C SER A 29 1.68 5.88 -18.95
N ALA A 30 2.65 6.78 -18.78
CA ALA A 30 3.94 6.71 -19.48
C ALA A 30 5.07 7.16 -18.56
N ALA A 31 5.85 6.21 -18.03
CA ALA A 31 7.14 6.51 -17.42
C ALA A 31 8.20 6.73 -18.52
N PRO A 32 9.03 7.79 -18.45
CA PRO A 32 10.13 7.96 -19.38
C PRO A 32 11.16 6.85 -19.24
N ILE A 33 11.74 6.45 -20.37
CA ILE A 33 12.87 5.51 -20.43
C ILE A 33 14.05 6.15 -19.69
N PRO A 34 14.78 5.43 -18.81
CA PRO A 34 15.93 5.99 -18.11
C PRO A 34 16.99 6.52 -19.08
N TYR A 35 17.40 7.77 -18.89
CA TYR A 35 18.48 8.37 -19.68
C TYR A 35 19.81 7.64 -19.46
N ALA A 36 20.64 7.59 -20.51
CA ALA A 36 21.98 7.04 -20.47
C ALA A 36 22.86 7.78 -19.45
N ARG A 37 23.65 7.01 -18.67
CA ARG A 37 24.49 7.51 -17.57
C ARG A 37 25.57 8.49 -18.03
N PRO A 38 25.79 9.59 -17.30
CA PRO A 38 27.06 10.32 -17.36
C PRO A 38 28.17 9.58 -16.58
N ASP A 39 29.41 9.80 -17.00
CA ASP A 39 30.63 9.17 -16.53
C ASP A 39 30.97 9.42 -15.05
N ARG A 40 31.62 8.47 -14.42
CA ARG A 40 31.84 8.39 -12.97
C ARG A 40 33.19 8.92 -12.56
N SER A 41 33.23 9.91 -11.69
CA SER A 41 34.23 10.05 -10.61
C SER A 41 33.93 11.25 -9.73
N ALA A 42 33.53 11.05 -8.48
CA ALA A 42 33.90 11.77 -7.26
C ALA A 42 32.91 11.44 -6.11
N LEU A 43 33.46 11.08 -4.96
CA LEU A 43 32.76 10.99 -3.69
C LEU A 43 32.32 12.40 -3.25
N PRO A 44 31.10 12.58 -2.70
CA PRO A 44 30.66 13.91 -2.26
C PRO A 44 31.37 14.32 -0.95
N PRO A 45 31.74 15.58 -0.79
CA PRO A 45 32.15 16.13 0.49
C PRO A 45 30.98 16.19 1.45
N SER A 46 31.27 16.12 2.76
CA SER A 46 30.31 16.32 3.83
C SER A 46 29.51 17.62 3.60
N LEU A 47 28.19 17.53 3.65
CA LEU A 47 27.27 18.68 3.48
C LEU A 47 27.33 19.60 4.72
N GLU A 48 28.39 20.40 4.85
CA GLU A 48 28.30 21.60 5.64
C GLU A 48 27.75 22.73 4.74
N VAL A 49 26.48 23.08 4.97
CA VAL A 49 25.82 24.19 4.30
C VAL A 49 26.26 25.49 5.01
N THR A 50 27.39 26.06 4.59
CA THR A 50 27.75 27.41 4.95
C THR A 50 27.24 28.39 3.87
N GLY A 51 26.05 28.90 4.08
CA GLY A 51 25.47 29.97 3.28
C GLY A 51 24.23 30.50 3.99
N ALA A 52 24.32 31.67 4.58
CA ALA A 52 23.15 32.36 5.13
C ALA A 52 22.13 32.61 4.00
N ILE A 53 21.01 31.91 4.07
CA ILE A 53 19.86 32.09 3.20
C ILE A 53 19.17 33.39 3.69
N SER A 54 19.13 34.42 2.87
CA SER A 54 18.26 35.59 3.13
C SER A 54 16.81 35.11 3.03
N GLN A 55 16.18 34.88 4.17
CA GLN A 55 14.74 34.63 4.23
C GLN A 55 14.01 35.87 3.68
N PRO A 56 12.94 35.72 2.88
CA PRO A 56 12.04 36.84 2.60
C PRO A 56 11.56 37.35 3.95
N VAL A 57 11.79 38.67 4.19
CA VAL A 57 11.44 39.34 5.44
C VAL A 57 9.92 39.23 5.61
N ALA A 58 9.48 38.25 6.38
CA ALA A 58 8.07 38.10 6.74
C ALA A 58 7.66 39.36 7.54
N ASN A 59 6.60 40.04 7.11
CA ASN A 59 6.01 41.12 7.90
C ASN A 59 5.52 40.50 9.24
N PRO A 60 6.06 40.93 10.41
CA PRO A 60 5.66 40.33 11.70
C PRO A 60 4.15 40.38 11.96
N ALA A 61 3.46 41.41 11.46
CA ALA A 61 2.02 41.55 11.59
C ALA A 61 1.28 40.46 10.78
N SER A 62 1.71 40.17 9.56
CA SER A 62 1.15 39.09 8.73
C SER A 62 1.36 37.72 9.36
N SER A 63 2.54 37.43 9.93
CA SER A 63 2.85 36.17 10.63
C SER A 63 1.93 35.96 11.84
N THR A 64 1.63 37.02 12.58
CA THR A 64 0.70 36.96 13.72
C THR A 64 -0.71 36.62 13.28
N VAL A 65 -1.20 37.21 12.19
CA VAL A 65 -2.55 36.95 11.65
C VAL A 65 -2.64 35.53 11.08
N LEU A 66 -1.65 35.09 10.33
CA LEU A 66 -1.55 33.71 9.84
C LEU A 66 -1.64 32.71 11.01
N LYS A 67 -0.82 32.91 12.05
CA LYS A 67 -0.85 32.06 13.24
C LYS A 67 -2.21 32.04 13.90
N GLN A 68 -2.84 33.20 14.12
CA GLN A 68 -4.19 33.30 14.71
C GLN A 68 -5.22 32.50 13.91
N GLY A 69 -5.19 32.59 12.59
CA GLY A 69 -6.11 31.85 11.72
C GLY A 69 -5.89 30.33 11.79
N LEU A 70 -4.64 29.89 11.79
CA LEU A 70 -4.29 28.46 11.89
C LEU A 70 -4.58 27.89 13.29
N ASP A 71 -4.37 28.66 14.36
CA ASP A 71 -4.75 28.30 15.74
C ASP A 71 -6.27 28.16 15.84
N ALA A 72 -7.04 29.15 15.33
CA ALA A 72 -8.49 29.07 15.29
C ALA A 72 -8.98 27.79 14.56
N LEU A 73 -8.39 27.48 13.41
CA LEU A 73 -8.73 26.28 12.67
C LEU A 73 -8.34 24.98 13.40
N LYS A 74 -7.26 24.99 14.18
CA LYS A 74 -6.88 23.86 15.04
C LYS A 74 -7.92 23.61 16.14
N ASP A 75 -8.53 24.68 16.64
CA ASP A 75 -9.57 24.64 17.67
C ASP A 75 -10.99 24.49 17.07
N SER A 76 -11.10 24.10 15.80
CA SER A 76 -12.35 23.97 15.03
C SER A 76 -13.18 25.27 14.96
N ASN A 77 -12.56 26.42 15.17
CA ASN A 77 -13.18 27.73 15.03
C ASN A 77 -13.03 28.26 13.61
N VAL A 78 -13.85 27.75 12.69
CA VAL A 78 -13.84 28.14 11.27
C VAL A 78 -14.09 29.63 11.08
N SER A 79 -15.04 30.21 11.82
CA SER A 79 -15.34 31.65 11.74
C SER A 79 -14.12 32.50 12.08
N GLY A 80 -13.38 32.15 13.15
CA GLY A 80 -12.13 32.82 13.52
C GLY A 80 -11.05 32.71 12.45
N ALA A 81 -10.94 31.53 11.81
CA ALA A 81 -9.98 31.31 10.72
C ALA A 81 -10.33 32.16 9.48
N LEU A 82 -11.60 32.22 9.08
CA LEU A 82 -12.06 33.05 7.97
C LEU A 82 -11.86 34.57 8.26
N GLN A 83 -12.15 35.03 9.47
CA GLN A 83 -11.88 36.41 9.86
C GLN A 83 -10.40 36.75 9.81
N ALA A 84 -9.51 35.83 10.23
CA ALA A 84 -8.06 36.02 10.12
C ALA A 84 -7.62 36.10 8.66
N ARG A 85 -8.10 35.19 7.81
CA ARG A 85 -7.83 35.21 6.38
C ARG A 85 -8.20 36.54 5.73
N ASN A 86 -9.41 37.02 6.00
CA ASN A 86 -9.93 38.27 5.40
C ASN A 86 -9.22 39.54 5.87
N ARG A 87 -8.33 39.46 6.89
CA ARG A 87 -7.45 40.56 7.30
C ARG A 87 -6.13 40.59 6.51
N LEU A 88 -5.84 39.53 5.77
CA LEU A 88 -4.64 39.42 4.93
C LEU A 88 -4.93 39.94 3.52
N PRO A 89 -3.96 40.54 2.82
CA PRO A 89 -4.13 40.91 1.41
C PRO A 89 -4.45 39.69 0.55
N ASP A 90 -5.46 39.73 -0.30
CA ASP A 90 -6.00 38.61 -1.08
C ASP A 90 -4.93 37.85 -1.89
N ASN A 91 -3.93 38.56 -2.44
CA ASN A 91 -2.85 37.96 -3.23
C ASN A 91 -1.63 37.55 -2.39
N SER A 92 -1.70 37.66 -1.07
CA SER A 92 -0.56 37.28 -0.22
C SER A 92 -0.45 35.77 -0.05
N LEU A 93 0.79 35.27 0.11
CA LEU A 93 1.02 33.85 0.40
C LEU A 93 0.29 33.39 1.69
N ASP A 94 0.26 34.24 2.73
CA ASP A 94 -0.38 33.94 4.00
C ASP A 94 -1.90 33.78 3.84
N HIS A 95 -2.54 34.60 2.97
CA HIS A 95 -3.94 34.45 2.60
C HIS A 95 -4.17 33.09 1.89
N GLN A 96 -3.34 32.75 0.91
CA GLN A 96 -3.43 31.48 0.20
C GLN A 96 -3.24 30.27 1.14
N ILE A 97 -2.31 30.34 2.10
CA ILE A 97 -2.10 29.29 3.10
C ILE A 97 -3.36 29.09 3.95
N LEU A 98 -4.02 30.17 4.42
CA LEU A 98 -5.26 30.05 5.21
C LEU A 98 -6.41 29.56 4.36
N SER A 99 -6.61 30.06 3.14
CA SER A 99 -7.64 29.57 2.21
C SER A 99 -7.47 28.08 1.95
N TRP A 100 -6.23 27.63 1.68
CA TRP A 100 -5.91 26.24 1.51
C TRP A 100 -6.18 25.40 2.77
N ALA A 101 -5.68 25.84 3.92
CA ALA A 101 -5.83 25.09 5.17
C ALA A 101 -7.32 24.94 5.57
N ILE A 102 -8.13 25.99 5.37
CA ILE A 102 -9.57 25.96 5.62
C ILE A 102 -10.26 24.98 4.66
N ALA A 103 -9.99 25.06 3.36
CA ALA A 103 -10.67 24.24 2.35
C ALA A 103 -10.37 22.75 2.49
N VAL A 104 -9.11 22.38 2.83
CA VAL A 104 -8.71 20.98 3.00
C VAL A 104 -8.99 20.42 4.39
N SER A 105 -9.37 21.25 5.35
CA SER A 105 -9.56 20.84 6.76
C SER A 105 -10.63 19.76 6.94
N GLY A 106 -11.68 19.80 6.11
CA GLY A 106 -12.84 18.93 6.28
C GLY A 106 -13.74 19.34 7.46
N GLU A 107 -13.47 20.50 8.12
CA GLU A 107 -14.28 20.99 9.22
C GLU A 107 -15.75 21.19 8.80
N PRO A 108 -16.71 20.80 9.66
CA PRO A 108 -18.14 20.83 9.30
C PRO A 108 -18.66 22.22 8.96
N ASP A 109 -18.11 23.26 9.59
CA ASP A 109 -18.60 24.62 9.45
C ASP A 109 -17.99 25.40 8.29
N VAL A 110 -17.13 24.76 7.48
CA VAL A 110 -16.61 25.39 6.27
C VAL A 110 -17.69 25.43 5.20
N PRO A 111 -18.08 26.64 4.70
CA PRO A 111 -19.07 26.76 3.64
C PRO A 111 -18.60 26.12 2.33
N SER A 112 -19.54 25.55 1.58
CA SER A 112 -19.22 24.95 0.27
C SER A 112 -18.69 25.98 -0.74
N SER A 113 -19.11 27.23 -0.65
CA SER A 113 -18.61 28.36 -1.44
C SER A 113 -17.11 28.60 -1.22
N GLU A 114 -16.66 28.61 0.03
CA GLU A 114 -15.26 28.80 0.39
C GLU A 114 -14.36 27.70 -0.21
N ILE A 115 -14.85 26.46 -0.21
CA ILE A 115 -14.13 25.34 -0.83
C ILE A 115 -14.08 25.47 -2.35
N ALA A 116 -15.17 25.94 -2.98
CA ALA A 116 -15.23 26.15 -4.42
C ALA A 116 -14.32 27.32 -4.86
N GLU A 117 -14.26 28.42 -4.11
CA GLU A 117 -13.34 29.53 -4.35
C GLU A 117 -11.88 29.09 -4.24
N ALA A 118 -11.54 28.37 -3.16
CA ALA A 118 -10.20 27.82 -2.96
C ALA A 118 -9.77 26.88 -4.13
N GLN A 119 -10.68 26.10 -4.68
CA GLN A 119 -10.40 25.23 -5.83
C GLN A 119 -10.03 26.02 -7.09
N GLN A 120 -10.57 27.21 -7.27
CA GLN A 120 -10.27 28.07 -8.41
C GLN A 120 -8.97 28.85 -8.22
N GLU A 121 -8.74 29.36 -7.02
CA GLU A 121 -7.60 30.24 -6.69
C GLU A 121 -6.29 29.46 -6.47
N LEU A 122 -6.38 28.25 -5.90
CA LEU A 122 -5.22 27.49 -5.46
C LEU A 122 -4.78 26.41 -6.46
N ARG A 123 -4.88 26.69 -7.75
CA ARG A 123 -4.44 25.74 -8.78
C ARG A 123 -2.98 25.34 -8.57
N GLY A 124 -2.72 24.02 -8.49
CA GLY A 124 -1.39 23.47 -8.25
C GLY A 124 -1.02 23.26 -6.79
N TRP A 125 -1.87 23.69 -5.84
CA TRP A 125 -1.68 23.38 -4.43
C TRP A 125 -2.06 21.92 -4.12
N PRO A 126 -1.53 21.33 -3.04
CA PRO A 126 -1.81 19.95 -2.69
C PRO A 126 -3.20 19.73 -2.06
N GLY A 127 -3.66 18.49 -2.11
CA GLY A 127 -4.91 18.10 -1.47
C GLY A 127 -6.18 18.57 -2.20
N LEU A 128 -6.04 19.20 -3.38
CA LEU A 128 -7.19 19.66 -4.16
C LEU A 128 -8.10 18.53 -4.62
N SER A 129 -7.60 17.31 -4.73
CA SER A 129 -8.40 16.11 -5.00
C SER A 129 -9.44 15.83 -3.91
N SER A 130 -9.20 16.26 -2.66
CA SER A 130 -10.17 16.12 -1.56
C SER A 130 -11.24 17.23 -1.54
N LEU A 131 -11.02 18.35 -2.24
CA LEU A 131 -11.91 19.51 -2.17
C LEU A 131 -13.31 19.18 -2.69
N ARG A 132 -13.42 18.37 -3.73
CA ARG A 132 -14.71 17.96 -4.24
C ARG A 132 -15.52 17.18 -3.19
N ALA A 133 -14.91 16.19 -2.56
CA ALA A 133 -15.57 15.44 -1.49
C ALA A 133 -15.93 16.33 -0.29
N ASN A 134 -15.05 17.27 0.08
CA ASN A 134 -15.33 18.23 1.15
C ASN A 134 -16.47 19.17 0.76
N SER A 135 -16.48 19.68 -0.48
CA SER A 135 -17.55 20.54 -1.01
C SER A 135 -18.89 19.81 -1.04
N GLU A 136 -18.94 18.56 -1.50
CA GLU A 136 -20.18 17.75 -1.47
C GLU A 136 -20.71 17.56 -0.04
N ARG A 137 -19.84 17.31 0.94
CA ARG A 137 -20.24 17.17 2.35
C ARG A 137 -20.75 18.48 2.92
N ALA A 138 -20.07 19.60 2.64
CA ALA A 138 -20.50 20.94 3.06
C ALA A 138 -21.85 21.29 2.43
N PHE A 139 -21.98 21.13 1.12
CA PHE A 139 -23.20 21.38 0.38
C PHE A 139 -24.38 20.54 0.87
N ALA A 140 -24.14 19.28 1.23
CA ALA A 140 -25.17 18.44 1.82
C ALA A 140 -25.63 18.92 3.21
N ARG A 141 -24.75 19.51 4.01
CA ARG A 141 -25.11 20.12 5.32
C ARG A 141 -25.90 21.42 5.19
N GLU A 142 -25.56 22.20 4.17
CA GLU A 142 -26.28 23.44 3.85
C GLU A 142 -27.72 23.19 3.40
N ASN A 143 -28.04 21.97 2.99
CA ASN A 143 -29.37 21.52 2.56
C ASN A 143 -30.03 22.47 1.55
N PRO A 144 -29.38 22.74 0.39
CA PRO A 144 -29.87 23.68 -0.61
C PRO A 144 -31.16 23.20 -1.31
N SER A 145 -31.82 24.09 -2.05
CA SER A 145 -33.02 23.74 -2.81
C SER A 145 -32.73 22.64 -3.85
N PRO A 146 -33.72 21.78 -4.20
CA PRO A 146 -33.54 20.74 -5.21
C PRO A 146 -32.98 21.26 -6.56
N ASN A 147 -33.46 22.43 -7.00
CA ASN A 147 -32.99 23.04 -8.25
C ASN A 147 -31.53 23.46 -8.15
N THR A 148 -31.11 24.00 -7.02
CA THR A 148 -29.69 24.36 -6.75
C THR A 148 -28.81 23.13 -6.78
N VAL A 149 -29.26 22.02 -6.18
CA VAL A 149 -28.52 20.73 -6.21
C VAL A 149 -28.38 20.21 -7.63
N LEU A 150 -29.47 20.16 -8.39
CA LEU A 150 -29.44 19.69 -9.77
C LEU A 150 -28.55 20.55 -10.67
N ALA A 151 -28.55 21.86 -10.47
CA ALA A 151 -27.67 22.77 -11.21
C ALA A 151 -26.20 22.56 -10.83
N ALA A 152 -25.89 22.38 -9.54
CA ALA A 152 -24.51 22.19 -9.05
C ALA A 152 -23.89 20.87 -9.52
N PHE A 153 -24.63 19.77 -9.47
CA PHE A 153 -24.13 18.47 -9.95
C PHE A 153 -24.15 18.36 -11.48
N GLY A 154 -25.14 18.94 -12.15
CA GLY A 154 -25.33 18.80 -13.61
C GLY A 154 -25.34 17.32 -14.02
N ASN A 155 -24.36 16.90 -14.82
CA ASN A 155 -24.18 15.51 -15.23
C ASN A 155 -23.09 14.77 -14.42
N THR A 156 -22.52 15.40 -13.39
CA THR A 156 -21.45 14.79 -12.61
C THR A 156 -21.99 13.87 -11.52
N LEU A 157 -21.35 12.73 -11.33
CA LEU A 157 -21.71 11.77 -10.29
C LEU A 157 -21.13 12.18 -8.95
N PRO A 158 -21.85 11.99 -7.83
CA PRO A 158 -21.31 12.21 -6.49
C PRO A 158 -20.13 11.29 -6.18
N GLU A 159 -19.18 11.80 -5.39
CA GLU A 159 -18.03 11.05 -4.85
C GLU A 159 -18.26 10.61 -3.39
N THR A 160 -19.24 11.22 -2.71
CA THR A 160 -19.54 10.96 -1.30
C THR A 160 -20.94 10.38 -1.12
N SER A 161 -21.12 9.67 0.01
CA SER A 161 -22.47 9.19 0.40
C SER A 161 -23.42 10.35 0.68
N GLN A 162 -22.93 11.44 1.25
CA GLN A 162 -23.71 12.65 1.50
C GLN A 162 -24.15 13.32 0.20
N GLY A 163 -23.24 13.48 -0.77
CA GLY A 163 -23.56 13.99 -2.10
C GLY A 163 -24.54 13.08 -2.85
N THR A 164 -24.39 11.76 -2.71
CA THR A 164 -25.29 10.75 -3.29
C THR A 164 -26.72 10.92 -2.75
N VAL A 165 -26.87 10.98 -1.44
CA VAL A 165 -28.17 11.18 -0.79
C VAL A 165 -28.79 12.53 -1.18
N LEU A 166 -27.98 13.60 -1.18
CA LEU A 166 -28.43 14.94 -1.56
C LEU A 166 -28.95 15.00 -2.99
N LEU A 167 -28.18 14.48 -3.95
CA LEU A 167 -28.57 14.44 -5.37
C LEU A 167 -29.81 13.58 -5.57
N ALA A 168 -29.89 12.41 -4.93
CA ALA A 168 -31.06 11.54 -5.03
C ALA A 168 -32.34 12.21 -4.49
N ARG A 169 -32.26 12.96 -3.38
CA ARG A 169 -33.39 13.76 -2.86
C ARG A 169 -33.87 14.80 -3.89
N ALA A 170 -32.93 15.51 -4.49
CA ALA A 170 -33.25 16.52 -5.50
C ALA A 170 -33.91 15.89 -6.73
N LEU A 171 -33.42 14.75 -7.20
CA LEU A 171 -34.01 13.99 -8.29
C LEU A 171 -35.42 13.47 -7.95
N MET A 172 -35.63 12.99 -6.72
CA MET A 172 -36.97 12.58 -6.25
C MET A 172 -37.94 13.74 -6.24
N ALA A 173 -37.53 14.92 -5.72
CA ALA A 173 -38.32 16.12 -5.71
C ALA A 173 -38.69 16.63 -7.13
N ALA A 174 -37.80 16.41 -8.10
CA ALA A 174 -38.01 16.70 -9.52
C ALA A 174 -38.80 15.61 -10.29
N GLY A 175 -39.31 14.59 -9.59
CA GLY A 175 -40.05 13.47 -10.20
C GLY A 175 -39.22 12.47 -10.97
N GLN A 176 -37.88 12.58 -10.96
CA GLN A 176 -36.93 11.75 -11.71
C GLN A 176 -36.56 10.48 -10.94
N LYS A 177 -37.57 9.68 -10.55
CA LYS A 177 -37.40 8.50 -9.67
C LYS A 177 -36.38 7.48 -10.18
N GLN A 178 -36.34 7.22 -11.50
CA GLN A 178 -35.39 6.25 -12.06
C GLN A 178 -33.95 6.72 -11.90
N LYS A 179 -33.66 8.01 -12.16
CA LYS A 179 -32.33 8.55 -11.95
C LYS A 179 -31.92 8.54 -10.49
N ALA A 180 -32.85 8.83 -9.57
CA ALA A 180 -32.61 8.72 -8.15
C ALA A 180 -32.25 7.29 -7.74
N HIS A 181 -33.00 6.30 -8.25
CA HIS A 181 -32.69 4.89 -8.07
C HIS A 181 -31.27 4.54 -8.56
N ASP A 182 -30.92 4.96 -9.76
CA ASP A 182 -29.63 4.63 -10.38
C ASP A 182 -28.46 5.21 -9.55
N ILE A 183 -28.59 6.45 -9.06
CA ILE A 183 -27.59 7.09 -8.21
C ILE A 183 -27.45 6.35 -6.86
N ILE A 184 -28.56 6.01 -6.22
CA ILE A 184 -28.54 5.24 -4.95
C ILE A 184 -27.99 3.85 -5.18
N ASN A 185 -28.44 3.15 -6.24
CA ASN A 185 -28.02 1.77 -6.51
C ASN A 185 -26.52 1.65 -6.78
N ARG A 186 -25.91 2.63 -7.43
CA ARG A 186 -24.46 2.70 -7.61
C ARG A 186 -23.71 2.67 -6.26
N ALA A 187 -24.14 3.45 -5.29
CA ALA A 187 -23.53 3.45 -3.95
C ALA A 187 -23.90 2.18 -3.17
N TRP A 188 -25.16 1.72 -3.32
CA TRP A 188 -25.71 0.56 -2.64
C TRP A 188 -24.97 -0.74 -2.96
N THR A 189 -24.60 -0.91 -4.22
CA THR A 189 -23.93 -2.12 -4.72
C THR A 189 -22.41 -1.99 -4.86
N GLY A 190 -21.87 -0.76 -4.78
CA GLY A 190 -20.45 -0.51 -5.02
C GLY A 190 -19.66 0.04 -3.83
N TRP A 191 -20.32 0.62 -2.80
CA TRP A 191 -19.60 1.34 -1.75
C TRP A 191 -19.70 0.67 -0.37
N ALA A 192 -18.62 0.85 0.41
CA ALA A 192 -18.57 0.47 1.81
C ALA A 192 -19.30 1.52 2.68
N LEU A 193 -20.64 1.47 2.69
CA LEU A 193 -21.45 2.34 3.49
C LEU A 193 -21.43 1.90 4.96
N ASP A 194 -21.46 2.87 5.88
CA ASP A 194 -21.70 2.60 7.29
C ASP A 194 -23.20 2.34 7.58
N THR A 195 -23.48 1.81 8.75
CA THR A 195 -24.85 1.43 9.15
C THR A 195 -25.79 2.64 9.22
N SER A 196 -25.29 3.81 9.58
CA SER A 196 -26.09 5.06 9.64
C SER A 196 -26.54 5.48 8.26
N THR A 197 -25.63 5.52 7.30
CA THR A 197 -25.90 5.84 5.90
C THR A 197 -26.86 4.82 5.27
N GLU A 198 -26.67 3.51 5.54
CA GLU A 198 -27.60 2.49 5.06
C GLU A 198 -29.02 2.67 5.62
N ASN A 199 -29.14 3.01 6.93
CA ASN A 199 -30.43 3.30 7.56
C ASN A 199 -31.11 4.52 6.95
N GLN A 200 -30.32 5.56 6.66
CA GLN A 200 -30.82 6.78 6.01
C GLN A 200 -31.35 6.46 4.61
N ILE A 201 -30.59 5.71 3.81
CA ILE A 201 -31.01 5.30 2.46
C ILE A 201 -32.28 4.45 2.51
N LEU A 202 -32.37 3.48 3.42
CA LEU A 202 -33.58 2.67 3.59
C LEU A 202 -34.80 3.51 3.98
N LYS A 203 -34.61 4.48 4.86
CA LYS A 203 -35.70 5.37 5.32
C LYS A 203 -36.21 6.27 4.21
N GLU A 204 -35.30 6.86 3.42
CA GLU A 204 -35.63 7.90 2.45
C GLU A 204 -35.96 7.33 1.07
N PHE A 205 -35.28 6.26 0.67
CA PHE A 205 -35.33 5.70 -0.70
C PHE A 205 -35.82 4.24 -0.73
N GLY A 206 -36.20 3.66 0.41
CA GLY A 206 -36.73 2.30 0.46
C GLY A 206 -37.81 2.01 -0.58
N PRO A 207 -38.77 2.92 -0.83
CA PRO A 207 -39.83 2.69 -1.82
C PRO A 207 -39.35 2.57 -3.27
N ILE A 208 -38.15 3.03 -3.62
CA ILE A 208 -37.57 2.90 -4.95
C ILE A 208 -36.53 1.77 -5.04
N LEU A 209 -36.12 1.18 -3.92
CA LEU A 209 -35.22 0.04 -3.90
C LEU A 209 -36.01 -1.26 -4.06
N SER A 210 -35.61 -2.07 -5.02
CA SER A 210 -36.21 -3.39 -5.28
C SER A 210 -35.67 -4.48 -4.37
N GLN A 211 -36.35 -5.61 -4.33
CA GLN A 211 -35.85 -6.83 -3.70
C GLN A 211 -34.47 -7.22 -4.25
N THR A 212 -34.25 -7.03 -5.56
CA THR A 212 -32.97 -7.31 -6.21
C THR A 212 -31.86 -6.39 -5.71
N ASP A 213 -32.13 -5.11 -5.44
CA ASP A 213 -31.15 -4.18 -4.90
C ASP A 213 -30.69 -4.60 -3.49
N HIS A 214 -31.63 -5.04 -2.64
CA HIS A 214 -31.31 -5.56 -1.30
C HIS A 214 -30.51 -6.86 -1.38
N LYS A 215 -30.87 -7.77 -2.28
CA LYS A 215 -30.11 -8.97 -2.57
C LYS A 215 -28.66 -8.64 -2.97
N ASN A 216 -28.48 -7.70 -3.89
CA ASN A 216 -27.16 -7.29 -4.37
C ASN A 216 -26.35 -6.61 -3.25
N ARG A 217 -27.01 -5.83 -2.36
CA ARG A 217 -26.36 -5.28 -1.15
C ARG A 217 -25.88 -6.39 -0.22
N MET A 218 -26.70 -7.41 0.03
CA MET A 218 -26.30 -8.57 0.81
C MET A 218 -25.05 -9.23 0.21
N ILE A 219 -25.07 -9.54 -1.10
CA ILE A 219 -23.94 -10.16 -1.81
C ILE A 219 -22.67 -9.30 -1.69
N TYR A 220 -22.79 -7.99 -1.92
CA TYR A 220 -21.68 -7.06 -1.76
C TYR A 220 -21.01 -7.13 -0.38
N LEU A 221 -21.82 -7.18 0.69
CA LEU A 221 -21.33 -7.27 2.06
C LEU A 221 -20.75 -8.65 2.37
N MET A 222 -21.36 -9.71 1.86
CA MET A 222 -20.91 -11.09 2.09
C MET A 222 -19.55 -11.38 1.43
N TYR A 223 -19.26 -10.84 0.24
CA TYR A 223 -17.93 -10.92 -0.35
C TYR A 223 -16.85 -10.22 0.49
N ARG A 224 -17.24 -9.32 1.39
CA ARG A 224 -16.36 -8.60 2.31
C ARG A 224 -16.38 -9.15 3.74
N ASP A 225 -16.90 -10.35 3.89
CA ASP A 225 -17.07 -11.07 5.18
C ASP A 225 -17.86 -10.28 6.26
N ARG A 226 -18.67 -9.28 5.82
CA ARG A 226 -19.54 -8.47 6.68
C ARG A 226 -20.90 -9.13 6.93
N ALA A 227 -20.89 -10.41 7.36
CA ALA A 227 -22.11 -11.20 7.53
C ALA A 227 -23.12 -10.57 8.51
N THR A 228 -22.66 -9.98 9.62
CA THR A 228 -23.57 -9.34 10.59
C THR A 228 -24.33 -8.17 9.98
N GLN A 229 -23.64 -7.32 9.21
CA GLN A 229 -24.26 -6.17 8.51
C GLN A 229 -25.20 -6.65 7.38
N ALA A 230 -24.84 -7.73 6.68
CA ALA A 230 -25.59 -8.29 5.57
C ALA A 230 -26.94 -8.90 5.98
N LYS A 231 -27.08 -9.35 7.24
CA LYS A 231 -28.24 -10.12 7.71
C LYS A 231 -29.58 -9.43 7.39
N ARG A 232 -29.73 -8.14 7.68
CA ARG A 232 -30.97 -7.41 7.43
C ARG A 232 -31.35 -7.35 5.95
N PHE A 233 -30.38 -7.39 5.06
CA PHE A 233 -30.62 -7.39 3.62
C PHE A 233 -30.99 -8.78 3.09
N SER A 234 -30.70 -9.84 3.82
CA SER A 234 -31.21 -11.17 3.51
C SER A 234 -32.74 -11.24 3.63
N ASP A 235 -33.30 -10.56 4.62
CA ASP A 235 -34.75 -10.50 4.83
C ASP A 235 -35.43 -9.65 3.75
N LEU A 236 -34.91 -8.44 3.50
CA LEU A 236 -35.40 -7.53 2.46
C LEU A 236 -35.27 -8.10 1.05
N GLY A 237 -34.19 -8.83 0.79
CA GLY A 237 -33.90 -9.49 -0.48
C GLY A 237 -34.52 -10.88 -0.65
N LYS A 238 -35.25 -11.40 0.36
CA LYS A 238 -35.77 -12.79 0.42
C LYS A 238 -34.70 -13.83 0.13
N ALA A 239 -33.54 -13.70 0.75
CA ALA A 239 -32.33 -14.47 0.48
C ALA A 239 -31.79 -15.23 1.71
N GLN A 240 -32.64 -15.52 2.72
CA GLN A 240 -32.24 -16.13 3.99
C GLN A 240 -31.43 -17.41 3.83
N SER A 241 -31.91 -18.39 3.06
CA SER A 241 -31.20 -19.66 2.91
C SER A 241 -29.81 -19.50 2.32
N PHE A 242 -29.64 -18.51 1.39
CA PHE A 242 -28.35 -18.20 0.80
C PHE A 242 -27.44 -17.47 1.79
N TYR A 243 -27.98 -16.51 2.53
CA TYR A 243 -27.27 -15.82 3.60
C TYR A 243 -26.77 -16.80 4.67
N ASP A 244 -27.64 -17.70 5.16
CA ASP A 244 -27.29 -18.66 6.21
C ASP A 244 -26.16 -19.60 5.78
N ALA A 245 -26.21 -20.09 4.54
CA ALA A 245 -25.15 -20.90 3.96
C ALA A 245 -23.83 -20.14 3.86
N TRP A 246 -23.87 -18.90 3.35
CA TRP A 246 -22.66 -18.10 3.18
C TRP A 246 -22.08 -17.66 4.53
N ALA A 247 -22.92 -17.26 5.47
CA ALA A 247 -22.49 -16.90 6.82
C ALA A 247 -21.83 -18.07 7.55
N ALA A 248 -22.33 -19.30 7.36
CA ALA A 248 -21.72 -20.51 7.89
C ALA A 248 -20.33 -20.77 7.28
N VAL A 249 -20.16 -20.55 5.97
CA VAL A 249 -18.85 -20.65 5.29
C VAL A 249 -17.87 -19.60 5.84
N ILE A 250 -18.30 -18.34 5.97
CA ILE A 250 -17.46 -17.27 6.54
C ILE A 250 -16.99 -17.64 7.95
N ARG A 251 -17.92 -18.16 8.79
CA ARG A 251 -17.65 -18.55 10.19
C ARG A 251 -17.01 -19.92 10.34
N ARG A 252 -16.76 -20.63 9.24
CA ARG A 252 -16.20 -21.99 9.20
C ARG A 252 -16.98 -22.98 10.08
N GLN A 253 -18.31 -22.90 10.05
CA GLN A 253 -19.17 -23.80 10.80
C GLN A 253 -19.16 -25.20 10.20
N SER A 254 -19.22 -26.22 11.05
CA SER A 254 -19.18 -27.63 10.62
C SER A 254 -20.38 -28.05 9.77
N ASN A 255 -21.53 -27.38 9.91
CA ASN A 255 -22.76 -27.62 9.15
C ASN A 255 -22.85 -26.81 7.84
N SER A 256 -21.79 -26.09 7.42
CA SER A 256 -21.78 -25.24 6.22
C SER A 256 -22.19 -26.00 4.96
N GLY A 257 -21.72 -27.25 4.79
CA GLY A 257 -22.10 -28.11 3.66
C GLY A 257 -23.60 -28.43 3.61
N SER A 258 -24.21 -28.75 4.75
CA SER A 258 -25.65 -29.00 4.85
C SER A 258 -26.46 -27.76 4.50
N LEU A 259 -26.04 -26.60 4.98
CA LEU A 259 -26.69 -25.32 4.66
C LEU A 259 -26.56 -24.94 3.18
N ILE A 260 -25.41 -25.20 2.54
CA ILE A 260 -25.23 -25.01 1.09
C ILE A 260 -26.24 -25.91 0.32
N ASN A 261 -26.40 -27.15 0.70
CA ASN A 261 -27.34 -28.07 0.05
C ASN A 261 -28.81 -27.65 0.23
N ALA A 262 -29.14 -26.98 1.34
CA ALA A 262 -30.46 -26.45 1.65
C ALA A 262 -30.79 -25.12 0.97
N VAL A 263 -29.85 -24.49 0.26
CA VAL A 263 -30.09 -23.25 -0.48
C VAL A 263 -31.17 -23.46 -1.54
N HIS A 264 -32.14 -22.54 -1.58
CA HIS A 264 -33.24 -22.59 -2.53
C HIS A 264 -32.73 -22.65 -3.98
N SER A 265 -33.42 -23.42 -4.82
CA SER A 265 -33.00 -23.74 -6.20
C SER A 265 -32.78 -22.49 -7.08
N SER A 266 -33.50 -21.38 -6.82
CA SER A 266 -33.37 -20.12 -7.57
C SER A 266 -31.98 -19.49 -7.47
N TRP A 267 -31.16 -19.88 -6.48
CA TRP A 267 -29.82 -19.37 -6.29
C TRP A 267 -28.73 -20.20 -7.00
N ARG A 268 -29.07 -21.41 -7.45
CA ARG A 268 -28.05 -22.36 -7.95
C ARG A 268 -27.34 -21.90 -9.22
N SER A 269 -27.93 -20.99 -9.97
CA SER A 269 -27.32 -20.36 -11.16
C SER A 269 -26.57 -19.06 -10.86
N ASP A 270 -26.66 -18.55 -9.63
CA ASP A 270 -25.97 -17.32 -9.23
C ASP A 270 -24.47 -17.60 -9.06
N PRO A 271 -23.57 -16.82 -9.68
CA PRO A 271 -22.13 -16.99 -9.50
C PRO A 271 -21.67 -16.96 -8.04
N ALA A 272 -22.30 -16.15 -7.20
CA ALA A 272 -21.95 -16.08 -5.78
C ALA A 272 -22.27 -17.41 -5.04
N PHE A 273 -23.25 -18.20 -5.50
CA PHE A 273 -23.49 -19.54 -4.97
C PHE A 273 -22.35 -20.49 -5.34
N LEU A 274 -21.87 -20.46 -6.58
CA LEU A 274 -20.68 -21.21 -6.98
C LEU A 274 -19.44 -20.80 -6.15
N TYR A 275 -19.27 -19.51 -5.91
CA TYR A 275 -18.16 -18.99 -5.08
C TYR A 275 -18.16 -19.59 -3.68
N ILE A 276 -19.31 -19.62 -2.98
CA ILE A 276 -19.35 -20.19 -1.61
C ILE A 276 -19.10 -21.70 -1.60
N GLN A 277 -19.49 -22.42 -2.65
CA GLN A 277 -19.17 -23.84 -2.79
C GLN A 277 -17.66 -24.07 -2.92
N ILE A 278 -16.98 -23.26 -3.74
CA ILE A 278 -15.52 -23.29 -3.91
C ILE A 278 -14.83 -23.00 -2.58
N ARG A 279 -15.20 -21.90 -1.93
CA ARG A 279 -14.62 -21.50 -0.63
C ARG A 279 -14.83 -22.56 0.44
N ASN A 280 -16.02 -23.14 0.52
CA ASN A 280 -16.33 -24.23 1.46
C ASN A 280 -15.49 -25.48 1.18
N ALA A 281 -15.39 -25.91 -0.07
CA ALA A 281 -14.59 -27.09 -0.46
C ALA A 281 -13.12 -26.88 -0.08
N ARG A 282 -12.53 -25.70 -0.43
CA ARG A 282 -11.15 -25.37 -0.05
C ARG A 282 -10.96 -25.34 1.47
N GLN A 283 -11.87 -24.74 2.23
CA GLN A 283 -11.78 -24.67 3.70
C GLN A 283 -11.81 -26.04 4.38
N ASN A 284 -12.41 -27.04 3.71
CA ASN A 284 -12.44 -28.44 4.13
C ASN A 284 -11.34 -29.29 3.47
N ASN A 285 -10.31 -28.67 2.88
CA ASN A 285 -9.19 -29.31 2.19
C ASN A 285 -9.61 -30.20 1.00
N GLN A 286 -10.79 -29.97 0.40
CA GLN A 286 -11.31 -30.69 -0.76
C GLN A 286 -10.87 -29.97 -2.04
N TYR A 287 -9.56 -29.90 -2.30
CA TYR A 287 -8.98 -29.08 -3.36
C TYR A 287 -9.40 -29.54 -4.76
N ASP A 288 -9.51 -30.85 -5.01
CA ASP A 288 -10.00 -31.37 -6.30
C ASP A 288 -11.43 -30.90 -6.60
N THR A 289 -12.30 -30.95 -5.60
CA THR A 289 -13.68 -30.45 -5.70
C THR A 289 -13.68 -28.94 -5.96
N ALA A 290 -12.88 -28.18 -5.23
CA ALA A 290 -12.77 -26.73 -5.40
C ALA A 290 -12.27 -26.36 -6.81
N ALA A 291 -11.27 -27.07 -7.33
CA ALA A 291 -10.76 -26.84 -8.69
C ALA A 291 -11.78 -27.22 -9.78
N ALA A 292 -12.52 -28.33 -9.58
CA ALA A 292 -13.60 -28.73 -10.50
C ALA A 292 -14.72 -27.69 -10.55
N LEU A 293 -15.02 -27.06 -9.41
CA LEU A 293 -15.97 -25.93 -9.34
C LEU A 293 -15.40 -24.67 -9.99
N LEU A 294 -14.13 -24.32 -9.77
CA LEU A 294 -13.49 -23.18 -10.41
C LEU A 294 -13.50 -23.23 -11.95
N LYS A 295 -13.47 -24.43 -12.55
CA LYS A 295 -13.61 -24.60 -13.99
C LYS A 295 -14.96 -24.10 -14.53
N LYS A 296 -15.98 -23.97 -13.65
CA LYS A 296 -17.32 -23.44 -13.98
C LYS A 296 -17.42 -21.92 -13.78
N MET A 297 -16.34 -21.27 -13.36
CA MET A 297 -16.31 -19.81 -13.15
C MET A 297 -16.75 -19.07 -14.42
N PRO A 298 -17.64 -18.07 -14.30
CA PRO A 298 -18.05 -17.23 -15.43
C PRO A 298 -16.82 -16.57 -16.11
N ARG A 299 -16.84 -16.55 -17.44
CA ARG A 299 -15.81 -15.90 -18.25
C ARG A 299 -16.02 -14.39 -18.41
N ASN A 300 -17.16 -13.89 -17.96
CA ASN A 300 -17.46 -12.46 -17.89
C ASN A 300 -17.11 -11.95 -16.50
N GLN A 301 -16.11 -11.08 -16.39
CA GLN A 301 -15.63 -10.51 -15.14
C GLN A 301 -16.75 -9.80 -14.35
N ALA A 302 -17.62 -9.05 -15.04
CA ALA A 302 -18.73 -8.34 -14.40
C ALA A 302 -19.72 -9.29 -13.66
N ALA A 303 -19.82 -10.56 -14.10
CA ALA A 303 -20.67 -11.55 -13.42
C ALA A 303 -20.09 -12.04 -12.08
N LEU A 304 -18.82 -11.77 -11.80
CA LEU A 304 -18.15 -12.24 -10.57
C LEU A 304 -18.47 -11.37 -9.35
N VAL A 305 -19.04 -10.17 -9.53
CA VAL A 305 -19.34 -9.16 -8.50
C VAL A 305 -18.10 -8.66 -7.74
N ASN A 306 -17.23 -9.57 -7.31
CA ASN A 306 -15.93 -9.26 -6.68
C ASN A 306 -14.85 -10.21 -7.23
N PRO A 307 -14.28 -9.89 -8.41
CA PRO A 307 -13.29 -10.74 -9.09
C PRO A 307 -12.04 -11.04 -8.25
N ASP A 308 -11.65 -10.13 -7.35
CA ASP A 308 -10.45 -10.28 -6.52
C ASP A 308 -10.61 -11.40 -5.48
N GLN A 309 -11.81 -11.56 -4.93
CA GLN A 309 -12.10 -12.69 -4.03
C GLN A 309 -12.05 -14.04 -4.76
N TRP A 310 -12.38 -14.09 -6.05
CA TRP A 310 -12.21 -15.30 -6.86
C TRP A 310 -10.73 -15.56 -7.14
N TRP A 311 -9.93 -14.51 -7.29
CA TRP A 311 -8.48 -14.64 -7.39
C TRP A 311 -7.88 -15.24 -6.12
N ASP A 312 -8.28 -14.79 -4.94
CA ASP A 312 -7.81 -15.36 -3.67
C ASP A 312 -8.03 -16.87 -3.59
N GLU A 313 -9.24 -17.35 -3.95
CA GLU A 313 -9.50 -18.79 -3.99
C GLU A 313 -8.66 -19.50 -5.06
N SER A 314 -8.57 -18.94 -6.26
CA SER A 314 -7.78 -19.50 -7.36
C SER A 314 -6.30 -19.59 -7.00
N ARG A 315 -5.74 -18.56 -6.36
CA ARG A 315 -4.35 -18.52 -5.92
C ARG A 315 -4.05 -19.60 -4.88
N ILE A 316 -4.90 -19.74 -3.86
CA ILE A 316 -4.70 -20.71 -2.79
C ILE A 316 -4.79 -22.14 -3.36
N ILE A 317 -5.82 -22.42 -4.16
CA ILE A 317 -6.03 -23.73 -4.77
C ILE A 317 -4.91 -24.07 -5.77
N GLY A 318 -4.54 -23.10 -6.63
CA GLY A 318 -3.46 -23.29 -7.59
C GLY A 318 -2.11 -23.56 -6.93
N ARG A 319 -1.79 -22.84 -5.86
CA ARG A 319 -0.56 -23.09 -5.08
C ARG A 319 -0.57 -24.48 -4.45
N GLN A 320 -1.71 -24.91 -3.88
CA GLN A 320 -1.80 -26.25 -3.32
C GLN A 320 -1.55 -27.34 -4.37
N PHE A 321 -2.18 -27.22 -5.57
CA PHE A 321 -1.92 -28.15 -6.65
C PHE A 321 -0.46 -28.17 -7.10
N TYR A 322 0.17 -26.98 -7.16
CA TYR A 322 1.60 -26.91 -7.51
C TYR A 322 2.48 -27.65 -6.50
N GLU A 323 2.20 -27.49 -5.22
CA GLU A 323 2.91 -28.12 -4.12
C GLU A 323 2.67 -29.64 -4.04
N ASP A 324 1.48 -30.10 -4.42
CA ASP A 324 1.12 -31.53 -4.48
C ASP A 324 1.63 -32.22 -5.75
N GLY A 325 2.42 -31.51 -6.60
CA GLY A 325 3.01 -32.08 -7.82
C GLY A 325 2.05 -32.14 -9.02
N HIS A 326 1.00 -31.30 -9.03
CA HIS A 326 0.01 -31.17 -10.11
C HIS A 326 0.13 -29.82 -10.84
N PRO A 327 1.29 -29.51 -11.48
CA PRO A 327 1.56 -28.18 -12.03
C PRO A 327 0.65 -27.77 -13.19
N ARG A 328 0.08 -28.73 -13.93
CA ARG A 328 -0.82 -28.47 -15.04
C ARG A 328 -2.15 -27.92 -14.52
N GLU A 329 -2.69 -28.54 -13.50
CA GLU A 329 -3.92 -28.13 -12.80
C GLU A 329 -3.69 -26.78 -12.11
N ALA A 330 -2.58 -26.60 -11.44
CA ALA A 330 -2.16 -25.34 -10.83
C ALA A 330 -2.18 -24.21 -11.85
N TYR A 331 -1.52 -24.38 -12.99
CA TYR A 331 -1.50 -23.41 -14.08
C TYR A 331 -2.90 -23.11 -14.62
N GLN A 332 -3.70 -24.14 -14.90
CA GLN A 332 -5.07 -23.96 -15.43
C GLN A 332 -5.94 -23.12 -14.50
N VAL A 333 -5.84 -23.33 -13.20
CA VAL A 333 -6.62 -22.62 -12.18
C VAL A 333 -6.24 -21.14 -12.17
N VAL A 334 -4.95 -20.82 -12.08
CA VAL A 334 -4.52 -19.41 -11.94
C VAL A 334 -4.60 -18.63 -13.25
N ALA A 335 -4.34 -19.28 -14.41
CA ALA A 335 -4.40 -18.65 -15.71
C ALA A 335 -5.84 -18.32 -16.17
N ALA A 336 -6.84 -18.92 -15.55
CA ALA A 336 -8.26 -18.65 -15.80
C ALA A 336 -8.81 -17.47 -15.00
N ALA A 337 -8.11 -17.02 -13.95
CA ALA A 337 -8.57 -15.96 -13.07
C ALA A 337 -8.53 -14.58 -13.75
N MET A 338 -9.47 -13.71 -13.38
CA MET A 338 -9.66 -12.39 -13.96
C MET A 338 -9.84 -11.34 -12.84
N PRO A 339 -8.87 -11.14 -11.95
CA PRO A 339 -8.96 -10.11 -10.92
C PRO A 339 -9.08 -8.70 -11.52
N GLU A 340 -9.66 -7.77 -10.74
CA GLU A 340 -9.85 -6.39 -11.15
C GLU A 340 -8.77 -5.49 -10.56
N ASP A 341 -8.44 -5.70 -9.29
CA ASP A 341 -7.39 -4.93 -8.62
C ASP A 341 -6.04 -5.09 -9.33
N ARG A 342 -5.32 -3.99 -9.44
CA ARG A 342 -4.03 -3.95 -10.16
C ARG A 342 -2.99 -4.89 -9.53
N LEU A 343 -2.92 -4.98 -8.20
CA LEU A 343 -1.94 -5.83 -7.51
C LEU A 343 -2.29 -7.30 -7.67
N ASP A 344 -3.59 -7.65 -7.63
CA ASP A 344 -4.06 -9.00 -7.87
C ASP A 344 -3.85 -9.44 -9.31
N ARG A 345 -4.03 -8.52 -10.28
CA ARG A 345 -3.68 -8.78 -11.68
C ARG A 345 -2.19 -9.05 -11.89
N LEU A 346 -1.32 -8.31 -11.20
CA LEU A 346 0.13 -8.54 -11.22
C LEU A 346 0.48 -9.89 -10.60
N ASP A 347 -0.15 -10.24 -9.48
CA ASP A 347 0.08 -11.50 -8.77
C ASP A 347 -0.45 -12.69 -9.58
N ALA A 348 -1.61 -12.57 -10.24
CA ALA A 348 -2.16 -13.58 -11.14
C ALA A 348 -1.26 -13.84 -12.35
N ALA A 349 -0.80 -12.77 -13.01
CA ALA A 349 0.11 -12.88 -14.14
C ALA A 349 1.43 -13.54 -13.72
N PHE A 350 1.94 -13.20 -12.53
CA PHE A 350 3.15 -13.81 -12.00
C PHE A 350 2.98 -15.31 -11.73
N HIS A 351 1.93 -15.72 -11.01
CA HIS A 351 1.69 -17.13 -10.69
C HIS A 351 1.50 -17.98 -11.95
N ALA A 352 0.73 -17.47 -12.93
CA ALA A 352 0.56 -18.17 -14.20
C ALA A 352 1.89 -18.33 -14.94
N GLY A 353 2.73 -17.29 -14.98
CA GLY A 353 4.07 -17.37 -15.57
C GLY A 353 5.00 -18.32 -14.81
N TRP A 354 4.99 -18.25 -13.50
CA TRP A 354 5.85 -19.07 -12.64
C TRP A 354 5.49 -20.56 -12.71
N PHE A 355 4.20 -20.92 -12.65
CA PHE A 355 3.76 -22.29 -12.81
C PHE A 355 4.02 -22.84 -14.22
N ALA A 356 3.85 -22.01 -15.28
CA ALA A 356 4.22 -22.38 -16.63
C ALA A 356 5.72 -22.66 -16.75
N LEU A 357 6.58 -21.79 -16.18
CA LEU A 357 8.02 -21.91 -16.25
C LEU A 357 8.54 -23.09 -15.43
N ARG A 358 8.19 -23.14 -14.14
CA ARG A 358 8.80 -24.09 -13.19
C ARG A 358 8.06 -25.42 -13.11
N GLY A 359 6.75 -25.41 -13.34
CA GLY A 359 5.93 -26.60 -13.27
C GLY A 359 5.76 -27.33 -14.60
N LEU A 360 5.63 -26.58 -15.70
CA LEU A 360 5.40 -27.15 -17.04
C LEU A 360 6.65 -27.11 -17.93
N ASN A 361 7.72 -26.47 -17.49
CA ASN A 361 8.91 -26.20 -18.29
C ASN A 361 8.59 -25.53 -19.65
N ASP A 362 7.54 -24.68 -19.67
CA ASP A 362 7.07 -23.96 -20.84
C ASP A 362 7.50 -22.49 -20.79
N GLY A 363 8.74 -22.21 -21.21
CA GLY A 363 9.31 -20.87 -21.27
C GLY A 363 8.53 -19.94 -22.22
N ARG A 364 7.89 -20.46 -23.26
CA ARG A 364 7.12 -19.65 -24.23
C ARG A 364 5.83 -19.12 -23.59
N THR A 365 5.09 -19.96 -22.92
CA THR A 365 3.86 -19.55 -22.19
C THR A 365 4.20 -18.65 -21.02
N ALA A 366 5.25 -18.98 -20.26
CA ALA A 366 5.73 -18.18 -19.14
C ALA A 366 6.08 -16.74 -19.56
N ALA A 367 6.81 -16.58 -20.66
CA ALA A 367 7.20 -15.27 -21.18
C ALA A 367 6.01 -14.36 -21.48
N LYS A 368 4.90 -14.90 -21.99
CA LYS A 368 3.67 -14.12 -22.23
C LYS A 368 3.08 -13.56 -20.94
N HIS A 369 3.01 -14.38 -19.90
CA HIS A 369 2.48 -13.95 -18.60
C HIS A 369 3.40 -12.93 -17.92
N PHE A 370 4.73 -13.14 -17.97
CA PHE A 370 5.68 -12.19 -17.41
C PHE A 370 5.69 -10.85 -18.17
N ALA A 371 5.52 -10.85 -19.50
CA ALA A 371 5.37 -9.63 -20.29
C ALA A 371 4.10 -8.85 -19.88
N ASN A 372 3.01 -9.56 -19.56
CA ASN A 372 1.77 -8.95 -19.09
C ASN A 372 1.95 -8.16 -17.78
N ILE A 373 2.88 -8.55 -16.89
CA ILE A 373 3.22 -7.75 -15.69
C ILE A 373 3.63 -6.33 -16.08
N GLY A 374 4.52 -6.19 -17.09
CA GLY A 374 4.96 -4.89 -17.58
C GLY A 374 3.85 -4.09 -18.28
N ALA A 375 2.86 -4.76 -18.86
CA ALA A 375 1.68 -4.13 -19.44
C ALA A 375 0.70 -3.60 -18.38
N ILE A 376 0.60 -4.29 -17.25
CA ILE A 376 -0.27 -3.87 -16.13
C ILE A 376 0.35 -2.71 -15.33
N SER A 377 1.69 -2.70 -15.15
CA SER A 377 2.38 -1.71 -14.34
C SER A 377 3.81 -1.47 -14.81
N THR A 378 4.16 -0.19 -14.98
CA THR A 378 5.49 0.27 -15.39
C THR A 378 6.36 0.74 -14.22
N THR A 379 5.88 0.59 -12.96
CA THR A 379 6.70 0.95 -11.80
C THR A 379 8.02 0.18 -11.79
N PRO A 380 9.11 0.74 -11.24
CA PRO A 380 10.42 0.09 -11.19
C PRO A 380 10.37 -1.36 -10.70
N ILE A 381 9.57 -1.62 -9.66
CA ILE A 381 9.38 -2.94 -9.08
C ILE A 381 8.72 -3.92 -10.07
N SER A 382 7.65 -3.48 -10.74
CA SER A 382 6.93 -4.34 -11.69
C SER A 382 7.73 -4.56 -12.97
N ALA A 383 8.37 -3.51 -13.49
CA ALA A 383 9.18 -3.58 -14.69
C ALA A 383 10.39 -4.51 -14.51
N SER A 384 11.14 -4.37 -13.40
CA SER A 384 12.28 -5.23 -13.10
C SER A 384 11.85 -6.70 -12.94
N ARG A 385 10.74 -6.95 -12.22
CA ARG A 385 10.17 -8.31 -12.08
C ARG A 385 9.78 -8.90 -13.43
N SER A 386 9.09 -8.14 -14.26
CA SER A 386 8.70 -8.56 -15.60
C SER A 386 9.90 -8.96 -16.44
N TYR A 387 10.91 -8.10 -16.55
CA TYR A 387 12.09 -8.36 -17.36
C TYR A 387 12.97 -9.48 -16.80
N TYR A 388 13.17 -9.54 -15.50
CA TYR A 388 13.95 -10.62 -14.89
C TYR A 388 13.36 -11.99 -15.22
N TRP A 389 12.04 -12.16 -15.02
CA TRP A 389 11.37 -13.42 -15.27
C TRP A 389 11.19 -13.73 -16.76
N GLN A 390 11.12 -12.72 -17.65
CA GLN A 390 11.26 -12.94 -19.09
C GLN A 390 12.66 -13.46 -19.45
N GLY A 391 13.70 -12.95 -18.80
CA GLY A 391 15.06 -13.48 -18.93
C GLY A 391 15.13 -14.97 -18.54
N ARG A 392 14.56 -15.33 -17.38
CA ARG A 392 14.46 -16.72 -16.92
C ARG A 392 13.65 -17.61 -17.88
N ALA A 393 12.58 -17.06 -18.45
CA ALA A 393 11.78 -17.77 -19.45
C ALA A 393 12.58 -17.99 -20.77
N ALA A 394 13.38 -17.02 -21.19
CA ALA A 394 14.25 -17.15 -22.37
C ALA A 394 15.37 -18.19 -22.15
N GLU A 395 15.96 -18.28 -20.95
CA GLU A 395 16.88 -19.36 -20.58
C GLU A 395 16.23 -20.76 -20.72
N ALA A 396 14.90 -20.84 -20.48
CA ALA A 396 14.12 -22.08 -20.64
C ALA A 396 13.50 -22.26 -22.04
N GLY A 397 14.07 -21.65 -23.07
CA GLY A 397 13.61 -21.79 -24.47
C GLY A 397 12.42 -20.90 -24.84
N GLY A 398 12.08 -19.91 -24.03
CA GLY A 398 11.14 -18.87 -24.38
C GLY A 398 11.69 -17.88 -25.42
N PRO A 399 10.85 -16.95 -25.93
CA PRO A 399 11.26 -15.99 -26.95
C PRO A 399 12.21 -14.91 -26.39
N GLY A 400 13.08 -14.39 -27.24
CA GLY A 400 13.99 -13.28 -26.93
C GLY A 400 15.35 -13.74 -26.41
N ASN A 401 16.19 -12.76 -26.04
CA ASN A 401 17.52 -13.01 -25.51
C ASN A 401 17.54 -12.75 -24.00
N ALA A 402 17.93 -13.72 -23.20
CA ALA A 402 17.95 -13.64 -21.75
C ALA A 402 18.81 -12.46 -21.25
N ARG A 403 19.99 -12.25 -21.84
CA ARG A 403 20.91 -11.18 -21.43
C ARG A 403 20.34 -9.79 -21.69
N ASP A 404 19.53 -9.61 -22.77
CA ASP A 404 18.84 -8.35 -23.07
C ASP A 404 17.75 -8.05 -22.05
N PHE A 405 17.01 -9.06 -21.64
CA PHE A 405 16.02 -8.92 -20.58
C PHE A 405 16.68 -8.60 -19.23
N TYR A 406 17.80 -9.25 -18.89
CA TYR A 406 18.53 -8.92 -17.66
C TYR A 406 19.11 -7.51 -17.70
N ARG A 407 19.59 -7.00 -18.85
CA ARG A 407 20.00 -5.60 -18.97
C ARG A 407 18.84 -4.63 -18.68
N LYS A 408 17.64 -4.93 -19.22
CA LYS A 408 16.44 -4.12 -18.96
C LYS A 408 16.03 -4.16 -17.49
N ALA A 409 16.07 -5.33 -16.85
CA ALA A 409 15.78 -5.47 -15.42
C ALA A 409 16.83 -4.77 -14.56
N GLY A 410 18.12 -4.93 -14.89
CA GLY A 410 19.25 -4.33 -14.16
C GLY A 410 19.31 -2.81 -14.21
N ALA A 411 18.61 -2.17 -15.18
CA ALA A 411 18.43 -0.73 -15.17
C ALA A 411 17.67 -0.22 -13.91
N TYR A 412 16.95 -1.10 -13.23
CA TYR A 412 16.27 -0.84 -11.95
C TYR A 412 17.06 -1.42 -10.77
N GLU A 413 18.33 -1.05 -10.65
CA GLU A 413 19.31 -1.63 -9.71
C GLU A 413 18.91 -1.54 -8.23
N THR A 414 17.96 -0.69 -7.87
CA THR A 414 17.44 -0.55 -6.50
C THR A 414 16.17 -1.37 -6.26
N THR A 415 15.89 -2.38 -7.10
CA THR A 415 14.82 -3.35 -6.92
C THR A 415 15.39 -4.75 -6.78
N PHE A 416 14.70 -5.62 -6.04
CA PHE A 416 15.12 -7.00 -5.83
C PHE A 416 15.46 -7.73 -7.13
N TYR A 417 14.57 -7.68 -8.11
CA TYR A 417 14.82 -8.35 -9.41
C TYR A 417 15.81 -7.60 -10.30
N GLY A 418 15.98 -6.29 -10.10
CA GLY A 418 17.04 -5.53 -10.74
C GLY A 418 18.41 -5.97 -10.25
N GLN A 419 18.59 -6.13 -8.95
CA GLN A 419 19.82 -6.64 -8.34
C GLN A 419 20.13 -8.07 -8.78
N LEU A 420 19.13 -8.96 -8.81
CA LEU A 420 19.29 -10.32 -9.33
C LEU A 420 19.66 -10.34 -10.82
N ALA A 421 19.13 -9.42 -11.61
CA ALA A 421 19.48 -9.30 -13.02
C ALA A 421 20.91 -8.80 -13.21
N LEU A 422 21.38 -7.85 -12.40
CA LEU A 422 22.79 -7.43 -12.40
C LEU A 422 23.71 -8.60 -12.06
N GLN A 423 23.34 -9.42 -11.08
CA GLN A 423 24.07 -10.64 -10.74
C GLN A 423 24.17 -11.63 -11.93
N LYS A 424 23.07 -11.84 -12.68
CA LYS A 424 23.06 -12.64 -13.91
C LYS A 424 23.98 -12.06 -15.03
N LEU A 425 24.29 -10.76 -14.96
CA LEU A 425 25.21 -10.06 -15.85
C LEU A 425 26.67 -10.03 -15.34
N GLY A 426 26.94 -10.59 -14.15
CA GLY A 426 28.26 -10.56 -13.51
C GLY A 426 28.58 -9.23 -12.81
N GLN A 427 27.56 -8.42 -12.48
CA GLN A 427 27.68 -7.14 -11.77
C GLN A 427 27.13 -7.30 -10.36
N THR A 428 27.96 -7.08 -9.35
CA THR A 428 27.52 -7.22 -7.94
C THR A 428 27.44 -5.89 -7.22
N GLN A 429 28.25 -4.89 -7.65
CA GLN A 429 28.30 -3.60 -6.97
C GLN A 429 27.18 -2.68 -7.43
N LEU A 430 26.43 -2.16 -6.45
CA LEU A 430 25.38 -1.17 -6.68
C LEU A 430 25.95 0.24 -6.57
N ASN A 431 25.40 1.16 -7.36
CA ASN A 431 25.73 2.58 -7.29
C ASN A 431 24.44 3.38 -7.00
N VAL A 432 24.31 3.88 -5.78
CA VAL A 432 23.12 4.64 -5.34
C VAL A 432 23.55 6.06 -4.93
N PRO A 433 23.90 6.92 -5.92
CA PRO A 433 24.39 8.27 -5.62
C PRO A 433 23.26 9.14 -5.06
N TYR A 434 23.61 9.98 -4.08
CA TYR A 434 22.72 11.01 -3.58
C TYR A 434 22.73 12.19 -4.54
N PRO A 435 21.58 12.71 -5.03
CA PRO A 435 21.54 13.84 -5.94
C PRO A 435 22.13 15.11 -5.29
N SER A 436 23.06 15.76 -5.99
CA SER A 436 23.69 17.00 -5.50
C SER A 436 23.03 18.23 -6.15
N PRO A 437 22.41 19.13 -5.37
CA PRO A 437 21.73 20.29 -5.91
C PRO A 437 22.74 21.35 -6.41
N THR A 438 22.50 21.91 -7.59
CA THR A 438 23.23 23.03 -8.15
C THR A 438 22.77 24.36 -7.54
N ALA A 439 23.49 25.46 -7.83
CA ALA A 439 23.05 26.79 -7.43
C ALA A 439 21.71 27.20 -8.07
N THR A 440 21.46 26.76 -9.30
CA THR A 440 20.19 26.96 -10.00
C THR A 440 19.05 26.21 -9.35
N ASP A 441 19.27 24.94 -8.95
CA ASP A 441 18.27 24.14 -8.27
C ASP A 441 17.87 24.79 -6.94
N ARG A 442 18.83 25.29 -6.16
CA ARG A 442 18.57 26.01 -4.92
C ARG A 442 17.72 27.26 -5.15
N ALA A 443 18.09 28.07 -6.18
CA ALA A 443 17.34 29.29 -6.51
C ALA A 443 15.91 28.99 -6.98
N ASN A 444 15.70 27.94 -7.77
CA ASN A 444 14.37 27.50 -8.22
C ASN A 444 13.53 26.98 -7.04
N TYR A 445 14.12 26.14 -6.22
CA TYR A 445 13.49 25.58 -5.03
C TYR A 445 12.99 26.68 -4.09
N GLN A 446 13.84 27.67 -3.76
CA GLN A 446 13.48 28.80 -2.87
C GLN A 446 12.37 29.69 -3.43
N ARG A 447 12.28 29.83 -4.76
CA ARG A 447 11.24 30.62 -5.43
C ARG A 447 9.90 29.89 -5.57
N ASN A 448 9.86 28.58 -5.29
CA ASN A 448 8.63 27.81 -5.39
C ASN A 448 7.63 28.24 -4.30
N PRO A 449 6.41 28.69 -4.64
CA PRO A 449 5.42 29.15 -3.66
C PRO A 449 5.04 28.09 -2.61
N ALA A 450 5.02 26.81 -2.99
CA ALA A 450 4.73 25.74 -2.05
C ALA A 450 5.87 25.51 -1.04
N VAL A 451 7.13 25.70 -1.45
CA VAL A 451 8.30 25.69 -0.53
C VAL A 451 8.21 26.87 0.44
N GLN A 452 7.91 28.07 -0.07
CA GLN A 452 7.71 29.24 0.79
C GLN A 452 6.54 29.04 1.77
N ALA A 453 5.48 28.35 1.36
CA ALA A 453 4.38 28.00 2.25
C ALA A 453 4.80 27.02 3.35
N ILE A 454 5.67 26.05 3.06
CA ILE A 454 6.27 25.17 4.07
C ILE A 454 7.03 26.03 5.10
N ASP A 455 7.94 26.90 4.66
CA ASP A 455 8.72 27.75 5.56
C ASP A 455 7.84 28.65 6.45
N ARG A 456 6.74 29.17 5.87
CA ARG A 456 5.77 29.98 6.61
C ARG A 456 5.04 29.18 7.69
N LEU A 457 4.58 27.96 7.36
CA LEU A 457 3.92 27.07 8.30
C LEU A 457 4.86 26.65 9.44
N GLU A 458 6.11 26.33 9.16
CA GLU A 458 7.12 26.04 10.18
C GLU A 458 7.36 27.25 11.09
N ALA A 459 7.55 28.43 10.52
CA ALA A 459 7.83 29.67 11.27
C ALA A 459 6.72 30.05 12.25
N VAL A 460 5.45 29.68 11.99
CA VAL A 460 4.32 29.97 12.88
C VAL A 460 3.92 28.78 13.76
N GLY A 461 4.69 27.68 13.78
CA GLY A 461 4.46 26.50 14.62
C GLY A 461 3.36 25.56 14.13
N HIS A 462 2.99 25.65 12.85
CA HIS A 462 2.01 24.79 12.20
C HIS A 462 2.63 23.84 11.15
N GLY A 463 3.92 23.56 11.28
CA GLY A 463 4.67 22.73 10.34
C GLY A 463 4.05 21.36 10.05
N TRP A 464 3.31 20.75 10.99
CA TRP A 464 2.60 19.50 10.75
C TRP A 464 1.60 19.55 9.58
N ARG A 465 1.09 20.74 9.24
CA ARG A 465 0.23 20.95 8.07
C ARG A 465 1.02 20.91 6.77
N ALA A 466 2.33 21.17 6.82
CA ALA A 466 3.21 21.15 5.65
C ALA A 466 3.45 19.72 5.10
N ASP A 467 3.18 18.66 5.86
CA ASP A 467 3.42 17.27 5.40
C ASP A 467 2.75 16.96 4.06
N SER A 468 1.57 17.53 3.80
CA SER A 468 0.87 17.38 2.51
C SER A 468 1.55 18.18 1.38
N LEU A 469 2.14 19.33 1.68
CA LEU A 469 2.91 20.13 0.73
C LEU A 469 4.18 19.38 0.31
N TYR A 470 4.91 18.79 1.25
CA TYR A 470 6.08 17.96 0.96
C TYR A 470 5.74 16.81 0.00
N ARG A 471 4.65 16.09 0.26
CA ARG A 471 4.19 14.98 -0.61
C ARG A 471 3.80 15.47 -2.00
N ALA A 472 3.06 16.57 -2.09
CA ALA A 472 2.66 17.14 -3.37
C ALA A 472 3.85 17.69 -4.19
N LEU A 473 4.80 18.34 -3.55
CA LEU A 473 6.04 18.74 -4.21
C LEU A 473 6.83 17.53 -4.73
N ALA A 474 6.87 16.43 -3.96
CA ALA A 474 7.48 15.18 -4.43
C ALA A 474 6.76 14.56 -5.64
N GLU A 475 5.45 14.83 -5.81
CA GLU A 475 4.67 14.43 -6.99
C GLU A 475 4.91 15.36 -8.19
N GLN A 476 5.24 16.64 -7.98
CA GLN A 476 5.34 17.66 -9.01
C GLN A 476 6.77 17.90 -9.49
N LEU A 477 7.74 17.99 -8.58
CA LEU A 477 9.13 18.25 -8.91
C LEU A 477 9.72 17.11 -9.75
N THR A 478 10.47 17.48 -10.79
CA THR A 478 11.14 16.53 -11.68
C THR A 478 12.66 16.60 -11.61
N ASN A 479 13.19 17.70 -11.06
CA ASN A 479 14.63 17.91 -10.95
C ASN A 479 15.17 17.15 -9.72
N PRO A 480 16.17 16.24 -9.88
CA PRO A 480 16.77 15.50 -8.77
C PRO A 480 17.39 16.38 -7.68
N GLY A 481 18.02 17.53 -8.06
CA GLY A 481 18.61 18.46 -7.12
C GLY A 481 17.55 19.16 -6.25
N GLU A 482 16.43 19.60 -6.82
CA GLU A 482 15.32 20.18 -6.06
C GLU A 482 14.65 19.14 -5.14
N LEU A 483 14.49 17.90 -5.62
CA LEU A 483 13.98 16.80 -4.79
C LEU A 483 14.91 16.45 -3.63
N SER A 484 16.24 16.55 -3.81
CA SER A 484 17.20 16.35 -2.72
C SER A 484 17.09 17.45 -1.66
N LEU A 485 16.83 18.70 -2.06
CA LEU A 485 16.57 19.80 -1.12
C LEU A 485 15.27 19.57 -0.34
N LEU A 486 14.22 19.13 -1.03
CA LEU A 486 12.94 18.81 -0.41
C LEU A 486 13.06 17.67 0.62
N ALA A 487 13.76 16.59 0.28
CA ALA A 487 13.99 15.47 1.18
C ALA A 487 14.84 15.88 2.40
N TYR A 488 15.88 16.70 2.19
CA TYR A 488 16.70 17.24 3.27
C TYR A 488 15.88 18.14 4.21
N GLN A 489 15.07 19.06 3.67
CA GLN A 489 14.21 19.93 4.47
C GLN A 489 13.19 19.12 5.27
N ALA A 490 12.56 18.11 4.65
CA ALA A 490 11.63 17.21 5.34
C ALA A 490 12.29 16.46 6.50
N GLU A 491 13.54 16.01 6.33
CA GLU A 491 14.31 15.34 7.38
C GLU A 491 14.65 16.28 8.54
N LYS A 492 15.16 17.46 8.21
CA LYS A 492 15.61 18.46 9.18
C LYS A 492 14.46 19.04 10.01
N ASP A 493 13.39 19.45 9.35
CA ASP A 493 12.32 20.26 9.95
C ASP A 493 11.19 19.38 10.49
N ARG A 494 11.03 18.12 10.00
CA ARG A 494 9.91 17.24 10.32
C ARG A 494 10.35 15.87 10.80
N SER A 495 10.73 14.97 9.89
CA SER A 495 11.06 13.59 10.25
C SER A 495 11.73 12.83 9.11
N HIS A 496 12.53 11.85 9.46
CA HIS A 496 13.06 10.85 8.51
C HIS A 496 11.96 10.09 7.77
N SER A 497 10.80 9.88 8.41
CA SER A 497 9.65 9.23 7.76
C SER A 497 9.10 10.06 6.61
N LEU A 498 9.00 11.38 6.78
CA LEU A 498 8.55 12.27 5.71
C LEU A 498 9.59 12.38 4.59
N SER A 499 10.87 12.47 4.93
CA SER A 499 11.97 12.42 3.95
C SER A 499 11.92 11.14 3.11
N LEU A 500 11.71 9.98 3.76
CA LEU A 500 11.51 8.71 3.09
C LEU A 500 10.29 8.74 2.15
N GLN A 501 9.17 9.33 2.57
CA GLN A 501 7.96 9.44 1.73
C GLN A 501 8.24 10.29 0.48
N VAL A 502 8.91 11.43 0.62
CA VAL A 502 9.36 12.27 -0.52
C VAL A 502 10.19 11.44 -1.50
N GLY A 503 11.19 10.72 -1.01
CA GLY A 503 12.03 9.86 -1.84
C GLY A 503 11.26 8.75 -2.53
N LYS A 504 10.36 8.06 -1.82
CA LYS A 504 9.52 6.98 -2.38
C LYS A 504 8.59 7.48 -3.48
N ILE A 505 7.95 8.63 -3.28
CA ILE A 505 7.05 9.25 -4.29
C ILE A 505 7.85 9.57 -5.55
N ALA A 506 8.95 10.30 -5.42
CA ALA A 506 9.76 10.70 -6.56
C ALA A 506 10.36 9.49 -7.31
N TYR A 507 10.93 8.52 -6.58
CA TYR A 507 11.45 7.28 -7.16
C TYR A 507 10.35 6.44 -7.84
N GLY A 508 9.16 6.34 -7.22
CA GLY A 508 8.02 5.62 -7.78
C GLY A 508 7.53 6.17 -9.13
N ARG A 509 7.80 7.45 -9.40
CA ARG A 509 7.54 8.11 -10.69
C ARG A 509 8.60 7.79 -11.76
N GLY A 510 9.61 6.99 -11.43
CA GLY A 510 10.69 6.62 -12.34
C GLY A 510 11.83 7.64 -12.43
N LEU A 511 11.91 8.59 -11.50
CA LEU A 511 13.02 9.54 -11.44
C LEU A 511 14.28 8.87 -10.86
N ASP A 512 15.46 9.28 -11.34
CA ASP A 512 16.75 8.76 -10.86
C ASP A 512 17.16 9.43 -9.54
N VAL A 513 16.43 9.12 -8.50
CA VAL A 513 16.58 9.65 -7.14
C VAL A 513 16.49 8.54 -6.07
N ALA A 514 16.90 7.35 -6.42
CA ALA A 514 16.75 6.19 -5.55
C ALA A 514 17.31 6.43 -4.14
N ALA A 515 18.44 7.10 -4.00
CA ALA A 515 19.06 7.39 -2.70
C ALA A 515 18.14 8.16 -1.74
N LEU A 516 17.24 9.01 -2.25
CA LEU A 516 16.28 9.75 -1.43
C LEU A 516 15.25 8.82 -0.76
N ALA A 517 14.97 7.66 -1.37
CA ALA A 517 14.11 6.65 -0.78
C ALA A 517 14.80 5.76 0.27
N PHE A 518 16.09 6.02 0.57
CA PHE A 518 16.89 5.27 1.52
C PHE A 518 17.70 6.23 2.42
N PRO A 519 17.02 7.05 3.25
CA PRO A 519 17.70 7.97 4.16
C PRO A 519 18.57 7.23 5.18
N ILE A 520 19.66 7.86 5.62
CA ILE A 520 20.55 7.41 6.70
C ILE A 520 20.53 8.45 7.83
N GLY A 521 20.98 8.07 9.04
CA GLY A 521 20.95 8.97 10.21
C GLY A 521 19.79 8.73 11.17
N VAL A 522 18.83 7.88 10.80
CA VAL A 522 17.62 7.58 11.60
C VAL A 522 17.89 6.83 12.89
N ILE A 523 18.85 5.90 12.84
CA ILE A 523 19.21 5.10 14.01
C ILE A 523 20.21 5.92 14.84
N PRO A 524 19.87 6.23 16.09
CA PRO A 524 20.77 6.99 16.97
C PRO A 524 22.13 6.30 17.16
N THR A 525 23.18 7.10 17.27
CA THR A 525 24.56 6.61 17.36
C THR A 525 24.86 5.87 18.68
N ASP A 526 24.06 6.10 19.70
CA ASP A 526 24.14 5.42 21.02
C ASP A 526 23.38 4.07 21.04
N ALA A 527 22.67 3.70 19.96
CA ALA A 527 22.05 2.40 19.85
C ALA A 527 23.08 1.28 19.67
N ASN A 528 23.00 0.23 20.49
CA ASN A 528 23.81 -0.96 20.28
C ASN A 528 23.21 -1.87 19.22
N ILE A 529 23.66 -1.71 17.98
CA ILE A 529 23.20 -2.48 16.82
C ILE A 529 24.19 -3.58 16.39
N SER A 530 25.13 -3.97 17.23
CA SER A 530 26.15 -4.99 16.92
C SER A 530 25.55 -6.34 16.53
N GLY A 531 24.38 -6.70 17.08
CA GLY A 531 23.68 -7.95 16.76
C GLY A 531 23.24 -8.05 15.29
N SER A 532 22.80 -6.96 14.68
CA SER A 532 22.34 -6.93 13.28
C SER A 532 23.37 -6.33 12.31
N GLY A 533 24.13 -5.35 12.76
CA GLY A 533 24.88 -4.44 11.90
C GLY A 533 24.00 -3.31 11.34
N MET A 534 24.65 -2.23 10.86
CA MET A 534 24.00 -0.99 10.45
C MET A 534 23.04 -1.20 9.27
N ALA A 535 23.54 -1.79 8.18
CA ALA A 535 22.73 -1.96 6.95
C ALA A 535 21.45 -2.74 7.20
N LEU A 536 21.49 -3.80 8.01
CA LEU A 536 20.32 -4.61 8.30
C LEU A 536 19.34 -3.89 9.24
N ALA A 537 19.84 -3.18 10.26
CA ALA A 537 18.99 -2.38 11.14
C ALA A 537 18.20 -1.32 10.36
N TYR A 538 18.86 -0.59 9.43
CA TYR A 538 18.18 0.35 8.53
C TYR A 538 17.14 -0.33 7.64
N SER A 539 17.46 -1.51 7.09
CA SER A 539 16.58 -2.24 6.19
C SER A 539 15.28 -2.65 6.86
N ILE A 540 15.39 -3.16 8.10
CA ILE A 540 14.25 -3.55 8.92
C ILE A 540 13.45 -2.29 9.34
N ALA A 541 14.09 -1.25 9.89
CA ALA A 541 13.40 -0.03 10.33
C ALA A 541 12.63 0.64 9.17
N ARG A 542 13.22 0.65 7.96
CA ARG A 542 12.56 1.17 6.75
C ARG A 542 11.31 0.37 6.40
N GLN A 543 11.36 -0.95 6.49
CA GLN A 543 10.25 -1.84 6.13
C GLN A 543 9.17 -1.86 7.21
N GLU A 544 9.54 -1.89 8.47
CA GLU A 544 8.64 -2.07 9.61
C GLU A 544 7.86 -0.79 9.97
N SER A 545 8.54 0.32 10.09
CA SER A 545 7.96 1.56 10.58
C SER A 545 8.04 2.74 9.60
N ALA A 546 8.67 2.55 8.44
CA ALA A 546 9.08 3.67 7.58
C ALA A 546 9.82 4.77 8.37
N PHE A 547 10.64 4.35 9.33
CA PHE A 547 11.39 5.22 10.26
C PHE A 547 10.53 6.07 11.21
N ASN A 548 9.32 5.63 11.52
CA ASN A 548 8.50 6.28 12.55
C ASN A 548 8.79 5.62 13.92
N PRO A 549 9.47 6.32 14.85
CA PRO A 549 9.75 5.76 16.16
C PRO A 549 8.49 5.55 17.03
N GLY A 550 7.44 6.33 16.78
CA GLY A 550 6.16 6.22 17.48
C GLY A 550 5.19 5.19 16.91
N ALA A 551 5.59 4.41 15.89
CA ALA A 551 4.69 3.47 15.22
C ALA A 551 4.19 2.37 16.16
N VAL A 552 2.87 2.10 16.10
CA VAL A 552 2.21 0.98 16.80
C VAL A 552 1.32 0.27 15.80
N SER A 553 1.55 -1.02 15.59
CA SER A 553 0.73 -1.83 14.68
C SER A 553 -0.57 -2.31 15.34
N PRO A 554 -1.58 -2.76 14.57
CA PRO A 554 -2.78 -3.38 15.13
C PRO A 554 -2.51 -4.61 16.01
N ALA A 555 -1.38 -5.29 15.80
CA ALA A 555 -0.91 -6.42 16.62
C ALA A 555 -0.07 -5.98 17.84
N ASP A 556 -0.02 -4.67 18.15
CA ASP A 556 0.77 -4.07 19.22
C ASP A 556 2.29 -4.21 19.03
N ALA A 557 2.79 -4.34 17.82
CA ALA A 557 4.21 -4.19 17.53
C ALA A 557 4.60 -2.71 17.57
N ARG A 558 5.75 -2.34 18.18
CA ARG A 558 6.06 -0.97 18.59
C ARG A 558 7.43 -0.49 18.13
N GLY A 559 7.49 0.78 17.74
CA GLY A 559 8.72 1.55 17.49
C GLY A 559 9.38 1.27 16.16
N LEU A 560 10.63 1.68 16.00
CA LEU A 560 11.38 1.63 14.73
C LEU A 560 11.43 0.23 14.10
N LEU A 561 11.70 -0.81 14.92
CA LEU A 561 11.84 -2.19 14.49
C LEU A 561 10.59 -3.05 14.79
N GLN A 562 9.47 -2.43 15.17
CA GLN A 562 8.17 -3.08 15.37
C GLN A 562 8.24 -4.34 16.25
N LEU A 563 8.78 -4.19 17.46
CA LEU A 563 8.86 -5.29 18.42
C LEU A 563 7.55 -5.46 19.17
N LEU A 564 7.04 -6.69 19.26
CA LEU A 564 5.99 -7.02 20.19
C LEU A 564 6.50 -6.85 21.63
N PRO A 565 5.71 -6.28 22.57
CA PRO A 565 6.14 -6.08 23.96
C PRO A 565 6.69 -7.33 24.63
N THR A 566 6.06 -8.49 24.41
CA THR A 566 6.51 -9.77 24.94
C THR A 566 7.85 -10.23 24.36
N THR A 567 8.10 -9.95 23.07
CA THR A 567 9.38 -10.24 22.43
C THR A 567 10.46 -9.31 22.99
N ALA A 568 10.19 -8.00 23.06
CA ALA A 568 11.10 -7.00 23.59
C ALA A 568 11.51 -7.31 25.06
N GLN A 569 10.54 -7.71 25.90
CA GLN A 569 10.80 -8.10 27.29
C GLN A 569 11.73 -9.31 27.38
N ARG A 570 11.52 -10.35 26.58
CA ARG A 570 12.39 -11.53 26.54
C ARG A 570 13.81 -11.22 26.07
N VAL A 571 13.93 -10.37 25.05
CA VAL A 571 15.23 -9.93 24.53
C VAL A 571 15.96 -9.11 25.59
N ALA A 572 15.28 -8.12 26.19
CA ALA A 572 15.86 -7.31 27.28
C ALA A 572 16.41 -8.19 28.41
N SER A 573 15.60 -9.17 28.87
CA SER A 573 16.04 -10.10 29.95
C SER A 573 17.27 -10.92 29.56
N ARG A 574 17.34 -11.44 28.32
CA ARG A 574 18.49 -12.25 27.86
C ARG A 574 19.77 -11.44 27.70
N HIS A 575 19.65 -10.17 27.37
CA HIS A 575 20.80 -9.27 27.18
C HIS A 575 21.09 -8.37 28.38
N GLY A 576 20.49 -8.64 29.57
CA GLY A 576 20.76 -7.90 30.80
C GLY A 576 20.26 -6.45 30.76
N LEU A 577 19.28 -6.14 29.91
CA LEU A 577 18.69 -4.81 29.77
C LEU A 577 17.39 -4.70 30.58
N SER A 578 17.14 -3.52 31.16
CA SER A 578 15.86 -3.25 31.82
C SER A 578 14.74 -3.07 30.75
N TYR A 579 13.61 -3.73 30.96
CA TYR A 579 12.46 -3.60 30.06
C TYR A 579 11.55 -2.43 30.44
N SER A 580 11.15 -1.65 29.43
CA SER A 580 10.13 -0.61 29.55
C SER A 580 9.28 -0.52 28.29
N ALA A 581 7.98 -0.74 28.43
CA ALA A 581 7.05 -0.70 27.29
C ALA A 581 6.91 0.70 26.67
N SER A 582 6.98 1.77 27.48
CA SER A 582 6.90 3.15 27.00
C SER A 582 8.13 3.56 26.18
N ARG A 583 9.32 3.04 26.52
CA ARG A 583 10.54 3.29 25.76
C ARG A 583 10.52 2.67 24.37
N LEU A 584 9.68 1.68 24.09
CA LEU A 584 9.60 1.09 22.74
C LEU A 584 9.18 2.08 21.69
N THR A 585 8.39 3.09 22.03
CA THR A 585 7.96 4.17 21.12
C THR A 585 8.56 5.53 21.46
N GLY A 586 9.03 5.72 22.70
CA GLY A 586 9.57 6.98 23.18
C GLY A 586 11.09 7.10 23.08
N ASP A 587 11.80 6.00 22.84
CA ASP A 587 13.27 5.95 22.82
C ASP A 587 13.76 5.12 21.61
N PRO A 588 14.08 5.80 20.48
CA PRO A 588 14.53 5.13 19.26
C PRO A 588 15.79 4.29 19.43
N ALA A 589 16.75 4.74 20.27
CA ALA A 589 17.98 4.00 20.53
C ALA A 589 17.72 2.69 21.27
N TYR A 590 16.84 2.74 22.26
CA TYR A 590 16.40 1.56 23.01
C TYR A 590 15.68 0.55 22.11
N ASN A 591 14.76 1.00 21.26
CA ASN A 591 14.05 0.12 20.35
C ASN A 591 15.01 -0.50 19.32
N ALA A 592 15.92 0.30 18.75
CA ALA A 592 16.93 -0.18 17.80
C ALA A 592 17.87 -1.21 18.43
N THR A 593 18.30 -0.98 19.68
CA THR A 593 19.15 -1.92 20.44
C THR A 593 18.44 -3.27 20.63
N LEU A 594 17.22 -3.28 21.14
CA LEU A 594 16.46 -4.52 21.32
C LEU A 594 16.17 -5.24 20.00
N GLY A 595 15.82 -4.49 18.96
CA GLY A 595 15.57 -5.05 17.63
C GLY A 595 16.81 -5.67 17.00
N ALA A 596 17.96 -5.02 17.15
CA ALA A 596 19.25 -5.56 16.68
C ALA A 596 19.64 -6.84 17.41
N HIS A 597 19.46 -6.91 18.72
CA HIS A 597 19.69 -8.14 19.50
C HIS A 597 18.73 -9.25 19.04
N TYR A 598 17.44 -8.95 18.87
CA TYR A 598 16.48 -9.94 18.37
C TYR A 598 16.85 -10.48 16.99
N LEU A 599 17.26 -9.59 16.06
CA LEU A 599 17.75 -9.99 14.73
C LEU A 599 18.98 -10.88 14.84
N GLY A 600 19.98 -10.52 15.68
CA GLY A 600 21.16 -11.33 15.94
C GLY A 600 20.80 -12.73 16.40
N GLU A 601 19.90 -12.84 17.39
CA GLU A 601 19.40 -14.13 17.89
C GLU A 601 18.75 -14.99 16.78
N GLN A 602 17.99 -14.37 15.86
CA GLN A 602 17.40 -15.11 14.73
C GLN A 602 18.44 -15.50 13.69
N ILE A 603 19.41 -14.64 13.39
CA ILE A 603 20.54 -14.95 12.50
C ILE A 603 21.30 -16.17 13.02
N ASP A 604 21.69 -16.17 14.30
CA ASP A 604 22.43 -17.27 14.93
C ASP A 604 21.57 -18.55 14.96
N ARG A 605 20.30 -18.43 15.31
CA ARG A 605 19.35 -19.55 15.34
C ARG A 605 19.23 -20.28 13.99
N PHE A 606 19.30 -19.54 12.88
CA PHE A 606 19.15 -20.10 11.55
C PHE A 606 20.48 -20.24 10.78
N GLY A 607 21.60 -20.30 11.53
CA GLY A 607 22.92 -20.59 10.98
C GLY A 607 23.39 -19.55 9.95
N GLY A 608 23.15 -18.27 10.23
CA GLY A 608 23.54 -17.14 9.39
C GLY A 608 22.55 -16.77 8.30
N SER A 609 21.56 -17.63 7.96
CA SER A 609 20.64 -17.41 6.83
C SER A 609 19.77 -16.17 7.01
N TYR A 610 19.95 -15.18 6.15
CA TYR A 610 19.10 -13.99 6.13
C TYR A 610 17.66 -14.31 5.72
N ILE A 611 17.44 -15.17 4.75
CA ILE A 611 16.09 -15.54 4.28
C ILE A 611 15.28 -16.14 5.42
N LEU A 612 15.83 -17.12 6.11
CA LEU A 612 15.15 -17.79 7.23
C LEU A 612 14.96 -16.84 8.42
N THR A 613 15.90 -15.93 8.66
CA THR A 613 15.78 -14.85 9.65
C THR A 613 14.62 -13.92 9.34
N PHE A 614 14.47 -13.49 8.09
CA PHE A 614 13.38 -12.57 7.69
C PHE A 614 12.02 -13.25 7.74
N VAL A 615 11.95 -14.53 7.36
CA VAL A 615 10.75 -15.35 7.58
C VAL A 615 10.39 -15.41 9.07
N ALA A 616 11.38 -15.67 9.92
CA ALA A 616 11.17 -15.76 11.36
C ALA A 616 10.71 -14.42 11.97
N TYR A 617 11.28 -13.32 11.49
CA TYR A 617 10.93 -11.98 11.98
C TYR A 617 9.47 -11.61 11.65
N ASN A 618 9.04 -11.83 10.40
CA ASN A 618 7.70 -11.46 9.92
C ASN A 618 6.62 -12.49 10.28
N ALA A 619 6.85 -13.79 9.97
CA ALA A 619 5.84 -14.85 10.15
C ALA A 619 5.99 -15.63 11.47
N GLY A 620 7.04 -15.35 12.22
CA GLY A 620 7.39 -16.04 13.45
C GLY A 620 8.30 -17.26 13.25
N PRO A 621 9.22 -17.53 14.21
CA PRO A 621 10.26 -18.54 14.06
C PRO A 621 9.72 -19.98 13.96
N ALA A 622 8.48 -20.24 14.38
CA ALA A 622 7.84 -21.55 14.27
C ALA A 622 7.48 -21.95 12.83
N ARG A 623 7.36 -20.96 11.92
CA ARG A 623 7.06 -21.23 10.51
C ARG A 623 8.25 -21.74 9.71
N VAL A 624 9.46 -21.35 10.12
CA VAL A 624 10.69 -21.70 9.39
C VAL A 624 10.88 -23.22 9.23
N PRO A 625 10.85 -24.04 10.30
CA PRO A 625 11.00 -25.50 10.12
C PRO A 625 9.86 -26.11 9.29
N GLN A 626 8.64 -25.60 9.40
CA GLN A 626 7.50 -26.09 8.60
C GLN A 626 7.72 -25.85 7.08
N TRP A 627 8.30 -24.70 6.73
CA TRP A 627 8.54 -24.38 5.32
C TRP A 627 9.81 -25.02 4.77
N ILE A 628 10.81 -25.25 5.64
CA ILE A 628 11.97 -26.09 5.27
C ILE A 628 11.53 -27.53 4.97
N GLU A 629 10.70 -28.13 5.82
CA GLU A 629 10.14 -29.46 5.61
C GLU A 629 9.34 -29.55 4.29
N ARG A 630 8.59 -28.49 3.98
CA ARG A 630 7.70 -28.46 2.82
C ARG A 630 8.41 -28.16 1.50
N PHE A 631 9.37 -27.25 1.49
CA PHE A 631 10.02 -26.73 0.27
C PHE A 631 11.53 -27.07 0.17
N GLY A 632 12.07 -27.77 1.14
CA GLY A 632 13.50 -28.01 1.27
C GLY A 632 14.24 -26.89 1.98
N ASP A 633 15.48 -27.14 2.37
CA ASP A 633 16.35 -26.16 3.03
C ASP A 633 17.02 -25.27 1.96
N PRO A 634 16.83 -23.93 1.98
CA PRO A 634 17.43 -23.04 0.99
C PRO A 634 18.93 -22.75 1.24
N ARG A 635 19.47 -23.08 2.43
CA ARG A 635 20.86 -22.76 2.79
C ARG A 635 21.84 -23.51 1.92
N GLY A 636 22.80 -22.76 1.33
CA GLY A 636 23.86 -23.33 0.49
C GLY A 636 23.39 -23.94 -0.82
N LYS A 637 22.14 -23.74 -1.22
CA LYS A 637 21.62 -24.10 -2.54
C LYS A 637 22.00 -23.06 -3.58
N ASP A 638 21.91 -23.44 -4.87
CA ASP A 638 22.10 -22.45 -5.94
C ASP A 638 21.07 -21.32 -5.89
N LEU A 639 21.43 -20.19 -6.51
CA LEU A 639 20.61 -18.98 -6.46
C LEU A 639 19.21 -19.20 -7.03
N ASP A 640 19.06 -20.00 -8.05
CA ASP A 640 17.79 -20.27 -8.71
C ASP A 640 16.83 -21.04 -7.79
N PHE A 641 17.34 -22.03 -7.05
CA PHE A 641 16.59 -22.72 -6.01
C PHE A 641 16.17 -21.77 -4.90
N VAL A 642 17.09 -20.92 -4.45
CA VAL A 642 16.82 -19.95 -3.37
C VAL A 642 15.71 -18.97 -3.76
N ILE A 643 15.70 -18.47 -5.01
CA ILE A 643 14.65 -17.59 -5.52
C ILE A 643 13.32 -18.32 -5.60
N ASP A 644 13.30 -19.55 -6.12
CA ASP A 644 12.09 -20.38 -6.18
C ASP A 644 11.56 -20.71 -4.78
N TRP A 645 12.45 -20.93 -3.81
CA TRP A 645 12.06 -21.13 -2.42
C TRP A 645 11.36 -19.88 -1.83
N ILE A 646 11.90 -18.67 -2.10
CA ILE A 646 11.26 -17.41 -1.69
C ILE A 646 9.86 -17.28 -2.32
N GLU A 647 9.73 -17.58 -3.63
CA GLU A 647 8.44 -17.53 -4.31
C GLU A 647 7.47 -18.62 -3.82
N SER A 648 7.99 -19.72 -3.26
CA SER A 648 7.17 -20.77 -2.64
C SER A 648 6.60 -20.40 -1.28
N ILE A 649 7.06 -19.32 -0.64
CA ILE A 649 6.50 -18.86 0.64
C ILE A 649 4.99 -18.64 0.51
N PRO A 650 4.15 -19.35 1.32
CA PRO A 650 2.70 -19.34 1.15
C PRO A 650 2.04 -17.99 1.48
N TYR A 651 2.65 -17.23 2.40
CA TYR A 651 2.14 -15.93 2.83
C TYR A 651 2.66 -14.83 1.91
N PRO A 652 1.79 -14.17 1.11
CA PRO A 652 2.22 -13.11 0.21
C PRO A 652 2.96 -11.97 0.92
N GLU A 653 2.51 -11.61 2.12
CA GLU A 653 3.16 -10.59 2.95
C GLU A 653 4.60 -10.99 3.28
N THR A 654 4.82 -12.21 3.80
CA THR A 654 6.16 -12.69 4.19
C THR A 654 7.07 -12.85 2.97
N ARG A 655 6.54 -13.34 1.85
CA ARG A 655 7.29 -13.43 0.58
C ARG A 655 7.79 -12.06 0.14
N ASN A 656 6.90 -11.08 0.11
CA ASN A 656 7.24 -9.70 -0.24
C ASN A 656 8.21 -9.09 0.79
N TYR A 657 8.02 -9.38 2.08
CA TYR A 657 8.90 -8.92 3.15
C TYR A 657 10.34 -9.37 2.93
N VAL A 658 10.57 -10.66 2.69
CA VAL A 658 11.91 -11.21 2.42
C VAL A 658 12.56 -10.50 1.23
N GLN A 659 11.84 -10.33 0.12
CA GLN A 659 12.34 -9.63 -1.06
C GLN A 659 12.69 -8.17 -0.75
N ARG A 660 11.82 -7.45 -0.02
CA ARG A 660 12.03 -6.04 0.33
C ARG A 660 13.20 -5.84 1.29
N ILE A 661 13.36 -6.71 2.29
CA ILE A 661 14.50 -6.59 3.21
C ILE A 661 15.82 -6.88 2.48
N MET A 662 15.90 -7.89 1.63
CA MET A 662 17.11 -8.17 0.84
C MET A 662 17.44 -7.00 -0.10
N GLU A 663 16.44 -6.46 -0.81
CA GLU A 663 16.59 -5.26 -1.64
C GLU A 663 17.17 -4.09 -0.84
N ASN A 664 16.51 -3.77 0.29
CA ASN A 664 16.93 -2.68 1.17
C ASN A 664 18.33 -2.90 1.72
N TYR A 665 18.67 -4.13 2.10
CA TYR A 665 19.95 -4.50 2.70
C TYR A 665 21.11 -4.21 1.74
N GLU A 666 21.00 -4.62 0.50
CA GLU A 666 22.02 -4.33 -0.51
C GLU A 666 22.17 -2.83 -0.79
N ILE A 667 21.04 -2.09 -0.83
CA ILE A 667 21.08 -0.66 -1.03
C ILE A 667 21.73 0.06 0.16
N TYR A 668 21.39 -0.33 1.41
CA TYR A 668 22.04 0.26 2.58
C TYR A 668 23.51 -0.11 2.70
N LYS A 669 23.93 -1.32 2.29
CA LYS A 669 25.35 -1.66 2.15
C LYS A 669 26.04 -0.68 1.19
N ALA A 670 25.48 -0.48 0.00
CA ALA A 670 26.03 0.49 -0.98
C ALA A 670 26.10 1.92 -0.41
N ARG A 671 25.02 2.38 0.24
CA ARG A 671 24.97 3.71 0.86
C ARG A 671 25.95 3.92 2.02
N LEU A 672 26.31 2.83 2.71
CA LEU A 672 27.28 2.82 3.81
C LEU A 672 28.72 2.48 3.33
N GLY A 673 28.95 2.41 2.01
CA GLY A 673 30.27 2.10 1.45
C GLY A 673 30.72 0.66 1.65
N GLN A 674 29.79 -0.26 1.92
CA GLN A 674 30.05 -1.69 2.08
C GLN A 674 29.90 -2.41 0.73
N PRO A 675 30.65 -3.52 0.48
CA PRO A 675 30.51 -4.29 -0.73
C PRO A 675 29.13 -4.96 -0.81
N THR A 676 28.54 -4.95 -1.99
CA THR A 676 27.24 -5.57 -2.29
C THR A 676 27.40 -6.87 -3.05
N ASP A 677 26.63 -7.92 -2.70
CA ASP A 677 26.50 -9.17 -3.42
C ASP A 677 25.24 -9.90 -2.98
N ILE A 678 24.14 -9.61 -3.66
CA ILE A 678 22.84 -10.18 -3.32
C ILE A 678 22.81 -11.70 -3.39
N ALA A 679 23.54 -12.32 -4.35
CA ALA A 679 23.56 -13.77 -4.47
C ALA A 679 24.24 -14.42 -3.28
N ARG A 680 25.42 -13.90 -2.89
CA ARG A 680 26.16 -14.38 -1.73
C ARG A 680 25.29 -14.28 -0.45
N ASP A 681 24.64 -13.14 -0.26
CA ASP A 681 23.85 -12.88 0.95
C ASP A 681 22.54 -13.68 0.98
N LEU A 682 21.93 -13.98 -0.18
CA LEU A 682 20.79 -14.89 -0.28
C LEU A 682 21.17 -16.34 0.01
N ILE A 683 22.32 -16.81 -0.50
CA ILE A 683 22.75 -18.22 -0.40
C ILE A 683 23.35 -18.52 0.99
N TYR A 684 24.25 -17.65 1.46
CA TYR A 684 25.08 -17.92 2.64
C TYR A 684 24.71 -17.06 3.85
N GLY A 685 24.10 -15.87 3.62
CA GLY A 685 23.78 -14.94 4.69
C GLY A 685 25.02 -14.37 5.37
N ARG A 686 24.97 -14.26 6.72
CA ARG A 686 26.10 -13.85 7.53
C ARG A 686 27.06 -15.03 7.72
N THR A 687 28.25 -14.94 7.12
CA THR A 687 29.36 -15.90 7.28
C THR A 687 30.28 -15.46 8.40
#